data_0b4a1788dad7e7d0eeaa6cd74d7d5c04
#
_entry.id   0b4a1788dad7e7d0eeaa6cd74d7d5c04
#
_cell.length_a   1.000
_cell.length_b   1.000
_cell.length_c   1.000
_cell.angle_alpha   90.00
_cell.angle_beta   90.00
_cell.angle_gamma   90.00
#
_symmetry.space_group_name_H-M   'P 1'
#
loop_
_entity.id
_entity.type
_entity.pdbx_description
1 polymer ?
#
loop_
_entity_poly.entity_id
_entity_poly.type
_entity_poly.pdbx_seq_one_letter_code
_entity_poly.pdbx_strand_id
1 'polypeptide(L)'
;MSRHRQNRLPSSIGLRAAAATAALGLALAAGPAPRAGAQDKPVPVQENVTVALKLVQAYVTAKNGRPVTDLTAADFEVTDNGKPVTVTHFENHVLGGDDLAPAGPFEASRLGRKFLFLFDFAFTDPRSARKAREAALEFIDTAVRPGDEVGVLSYSPSRGLTIHEYLTTDHAKVRTIVDAFGLRSVVGRAESLTNFLYADELRLMDATDLTQKPGVEEFYENLAKAQTGGVVDEGRRQGYIDQARQFAQTFANLARALRYVPGWKNMILFSSGISRSLITGQRKGLDVPNMDAGNPDQMMAELNAYDNAQSNTGVRTEFSEALKELKTSNTPIYAIDCAAPLGESDINNPYGTSVGAREVSGKDSLIQLAGETGGRYFSNTMDYKNALAEVENVTSAFYVLGYTVPAAWDGAFHKIKVKVARPGSKVFSQNGYYNPKPFSQYSRFERLLQMTDLALSDNPLAELPAEAPTAALPVLVGGWPHAVVYAGLDAATARSVVGSRAEAYLLVYDEGQGRSAIKSFRIRPPEAASGDLYAVFAVPLNPGRYTCRLIVQNTATGRGARGQAAFVVPKPAAAPLALDPPLLLDERTGATESGADANSTLSALFGYDPLKYAPWTGPLPAGPRRVHAAVRCALTTPETELAFAAVDTVDGTRTEVPATVVSARPARNLRMCVVELAFGALAPGAHTLTIEARDPSGTLRGEATASFAVR
;
A
#
# COMPACT_ATOMS: atom_id res chain seq x y z
N MET A 1 -16.14 65.08 3.73
CA MET A 1 -17.39 65.27 2.99
C MET A 1 -18.05 63.87 2.90
N SER A 2 -18.96 63.69 3.80
CA SER A 2 -20.44 63.63 3.62
C SER A 2 -20.89 62.27 3.05
N ARG A 3 -21.52 61.47 3.71
CA ARG A 3 -22.69 61.18 4.58
C ARG A 3 -23.28 59.86 4.16
N HIS A 4 -23.39 58.91 5.09
CA HIS A 4 -24.67 58.43 5.73
C HIS A 4 -25.70 57.78 4.78
N ARG A 5 -26.08 56.53 5.01
CA ARG A 5 -27.16 56.15 5.95
C ARG A 5 -27.31 54.65 6.12
N GLN A 6 -27.40 54.28 7.37
CA GLN A 6 -28.00 53.08 7.92
C GLN A 6 -29.48 52.99 7.52
N ASN A 7 -30.04 51.80 7.46
CA ASN A 7 -31.33 51.55 8.13
C ASN A 7 -31.58 50.07 8.48
N ARG A 8 -32.14 49.97 9.63
CA ARG A 8 -32.40 48.83 10.54
C ARG A 8 -33.63 48.01 10.13
N LEU A 9 -33.64 46.76 10.68
CA LEU A 9 -34.82 45.91 10.93
C LEU A 9 -35.99 46.61 11.61
N PRO A 10 -37.21 46.02 11.59
CA PRO A 10 -37.68 45.30 12.75
C PRO A 10 -38.49 44.01 12.45
N SER A 11 -38.30 42.93 13.17
CA SER A 11 -38.94 42.33 14.35
C SER A 11 -40.47 42.17 14.34
N SER A 12 -40.91 40.89 14.42
CA SER A 12 -41.80 40.24 15.37
C SER A 12 -43.34 40.28 15.15
N ILE A 13 -43.96 39.23 15.76
CA ILE A 13 -45.39 39.01 16.13
C ILE A 13 -46.14 38.23 15.06
N GLY A 14 -46.74 37.02 15.24
CA GLY A 14 -47.17 36.32 16.43
C GLY A 14 -48.62 35.91 16.25
N LEU A 15 -48.96 34.75 16.72
CA LEU A 15 -50.28 34.27 17.18
C LEU A 15 -51.27 33.57 16.23
N ARG A 16 -51.43 32.26 16.47
CA ARG A 16 -52.64 31.51 16.93
C ARG A 16 -53.89 31.45 16.06
N ALA A 17 -54.23 30.18 15.77
CA ALA A 17 -55.50 29.48 16.05
C ALA A 17 -56.76 29.94 15.34
N ALA A 18 -57.43 28.99 14.69
CA ALA A 18 -58.78 28.54 15.12
C ALA A 18 -59.30 27.46 14.18
N ALA A 19 -59.88 26.46 14.80
CA ALA A 19 -60.69 25.41 14.22
C ALA A 19 -62.05 25.96 13.78
N ALA A 20 -62.62 25.40 12.73
CA ALA A 20 -64.06 25.38 12.56
C ALA A 20 -64.54 24.19 11.71
N THR A 21 -65.26 23.34 12.36
CA THR A 21 -66.17 22.30 11.92
C THR A 21 -67.23 22.79 10.92
N ALA A 22 -67.54 21.96 9.93
CA ALA A 22 -68.93 21.88 9.42
C ALA A 22 -69.18 20.47 8.81
N ALA A 23 -70.14 19.79 9.42
CA ALA A 23 -70.75 18.57 8.93
C ALA A 23 -71.88 18.94 7.93
N LEU A 24 -72.14 18.11 6.95
CA LEU A 24 -73.50 17.56 6.61
C LEU A 24 -73.47 16.97 5.20
N GLY A 25 -74.09 15.80 5.07
CA GLY A 25 -74.44 15.25 3.77
C GLY A 25 -74.51 13.73 3.68
N LEU A 26 -75.53 13.15 4.32
CA LEU A 26 -75.85 11.74 4.23
C LEU A 26 -76.48 11.45 2.86
N ALA A 27 -76.01 10.40 2.15
CA ALA A 27 -76.87 9.69 1.18
C ALA A 27 -76.45 8.21 1.15
N LEU A 28 -77.36 7.34 1.52
CA LEU A 28 -77.32 5.89 1.46
C LEU A 28 -77.21 5.39 -0.01
N ALA A 29 -76.29 4.48 -0.25
CA ALA A 29 -76.50 3.48 -1.30
C ALA A 29 -75.87 2.15 -0.77
N ALA A 30 -76.74 1.17 -0.56
CA ALA A 30 -76.37 -0.16 -0.14
C ALA A 30 -75.79 -0.92 -1.31
N GLY A 31 -74.52 -1.32 -1.18
CA GLY A 31 -73.77 -2.29 -2.01
C GLY A 31 -73.34 -3.48 -1.17
N PRO A 32 -73.14 -4.70 -1.72
CA PRO A 32 -72.96 -5.92 -0.96
C PRO A 32 -71.65 -5.95 -0.22
N ALA A 33 -71.67 -6.50 0.99
CA ALA A 33 -70.52 -6.67 1.86
C ALA A 33 -69.38 -7.43 1.20
N PRO A 34 -68.08 -6.95 1.27
CA PRO A 34 -66.95 -7.74 0.91
C PRO A 34 -66.71 -8.79 1.98
N ARG A 35 -66.37 -10.01 1.53
CA ARG A 35 -65.93 -11.11 2.33
C ARG A 35 -64.68 -10.72 3.09
N ALA A 36 -64.59 -11.15 4.38
CA ALA A 36 -63.40 -11.04 5.21
C ALA A 36 -62.15 -11.59 4.48
N GLY A 37 -61.27 -10.69 4.11
CA GLY A 37 -59.95 -11.03 3.61
C GLY A 37 -59.15 -11.66 4.74
N ALA A 38 -58.50 -12.75 4.44
CA ALA A 38 -57.54 -13.38 5.33
C ALA A 38 -56.50 -12.35 5.81
N GLN A 39 -56.30 -12.29 7.11
CA GLN A 39 -55.17 -11.55 7.70
C GLN A 39 -53.87 -12.12 7.11
N ASP A 40 -53.21 -11.34 6.27
CA ASP A 40 -51.85 -11.61 5.90
C ASP A 40 -51.01 -11.72 7.19
N LYS A 41 -50.50 -12.91 7.45
CA LYS A 41 -49.47 -13.09 8.47
C LYS A 41 -48.34 -12.15 8.14
N PRO A 42 -47.81 -11.38 9.12
CA PRO A 42 -46.65 -10.54 8.86
C PRO A 42 -45.54 -11.45 8.36
N VAL A 43 -45.05 -11.17 7.15
CA VAL A 43 -43.84 -11.79 6.58
C VAL A 43 -42.73 -11.48 7.57
N PRO A 44 -42.06 -12.48 8.11
CA PRO A 44 -40.91 -12.19 9.01
C PRO A 44 -39.90 -11.36 8.21
N VAL A 45 -39.67 -10.15 8.68
CA VAL A 45 -38.58 -9.34 8.17
C VAL A 45 -37.27 -10.13 8.50
N GLN A 46 -36.70 -10.82 7.53
CA GLN A 46 -35.37 -11.35 7.65
C GLN A 46 -34.43 -10.15 7.67
N GLU A 47 -34.07 -9.69 8.86
CA GLU A 47 -32.91 -8.83 9.02
C GLU A 47 -31.69 -9.67 8.61
N ASN A 48 -31.19 -9.42 7.41
CA ASN A 48 -29.88 -9.93 6.99
C ASN A 48 -28.81 -9.21 7.81
N VAL A 49 -28.50 -9.71 8.98
CA VAL A 49 -27.38 -9.23 9.79
C VAL A 49 -26.12 -9.71 9.10
N THR A 50 -25.43 -8.82 8.41
CA THR A 50 -24.10 -9.10 7.89
C THR A 50 -23.17 -9.23 9.09
N VAL A 51 -22.52 -10.38 9.25
CA VAL A 51 -21.53 -10.62 10.30
C VAL A 51 -20.11 -10.56 9.72
N ALA A 52 -19.18 -10.05 10.51
CA ALA A 52 -17.77 -10.04 10.19
C ALA A 52 -17.01 -10.97 11.14
N LEU A 53 -16.16 -11.83 10.59
CA LEU A 53 -15.22 -12.64 11.36
C LEU A 53 -14.06 -11.74 11.77
N LYS A 54 -13.75 -11.69 13.07
CA LYS A 54 -12.57 -11.01 13.61
C LYS A 54 -11.55 -12.05 14.04
N LEU A 55 -10.33 -11.88 13.53
CA LEU A 55 -9.20 -12.75 13.84
C LEU A 55 -8.22 -12.00 14.75
N VAL A 56 -7.84 -12.62 15.86
CA VAL A 56 -6.94 -12.07 16.87
C VAL A 56 -5.73 -12.96 17.00
N GLN A 57 -4.55 -12.42 16.76
CA GLN A 57 -3.30 -13.13 17.04
C GLN A 57 -2.92 -12.99 18.50
N ALA A 58 -2.48 -14.10 19.10
CA ALA A 58 -2.00 -14.15 20.48
C ALA A 58 -0.69 -14.94 20.55
N TYR A 59 0.33 -14.32 21.11
CA TYR A 59 1.62 -14.95 21.41
C TYR A 59 1.63 -15.28 22.89
N VAL A 60 1.98 -16.51 23.24
CA VAL A 60 1.99 -16.95 24.63
C VAL A 60 3.37 -17.47 24.98
N THR A 61 3.98 -16.89 26.02
CA THR A 61 5.28 -17.32 26.52
C THR A 61 5.20 -17.79 27.97
N ALA A 62 6.00 -18.78 28.32
CA ALA A 62 6.23 -19.19 29.68
C ALA A 62 7.12 -18.17 30.45
N LYS A 63 7.28 -18.32 31.73
CA LYS A 63 8.14 -17.47 32.59
C LYS A 63 9.59 -17.36 32.09
N ASN A 64 10.09 -18.40 31.47
CA ASN A 64 11.46 -18.43 30.87
C ASN A 64 11.56 -17.81 29.50
N GLY A 65 10.49 -17.17 29.00
CA GLY A 65 10.45 -16.52 27.67
C GLY A 65 10.24 -17.45 26.48
N ARG A 66 10.18 -18.78 26.70
CA ARG A 66 9.93 -19.74 25.60
C ARG A 66 8.46 -19.71 25.20
N PRO A 67 8.15 -19.84 23.89
CA PRO A 67 6.78 -19.98 23.42
C PRO A 67 6.08 -21.19 24.06
N VAL A 68 4.80 -21.04 24.35
CA VAL A 68 3.91 -22.13 24.76
C VAL A 68 3.15 -22.56 23.52
N THR A 69 3.26 -23.82 23.11
CA THR A 69 2.79 -24.30 21.80
C THR A 69 1.67 -25.34 21.87
N ASP A 70 1.26 -25.71 23.09
CA ASP A 70 0.33 -26.82 23.35
C ASP A 70 -1.02 -26.38 23.95
N LEU A 71 -1.41 -25.09 23.72
CA LEU A 71 -2.71 -24.59 24.15
C LEU A 71 -3.81 -24.93 23.14
N THR A 72 -5.03 -25.06 23.65
CA THR A 72 -6.25 -25.29 22.90
C THR A 72 -7.19 -24.09 22.97
N ALA A 73 -8.26 -24.04 22.18
CA ALA A 73 -9.25 -22.97 22.23
C ALA A 73 -9.85 -22.78 23.64
N ALA A 74 -9.99 -23.85 24.41
CA ALA A 74 -10.54 -23.83 25.76
C ALA A 74 -9.64 -23.14 26.79
N ASP A 75 -8.35 -22.99 26.50
CA ASP A 75 -7.41 -22.29 27.37
C ASP A 75 -7.51 -20.78 27.27
N PHE A 76 -8.26 -20.25 26.29
CA PHE A 76 -8.37 -18.82 25.99
C PHE A 76 -9.72 -18.22 26.39
N GLU A 77 -9.66 -17.10 27.06
CA GLU A 77 -10.80 -16.23 27.35
C GLU A 77 -10.62 -14.91 26.57
N VAL A 78 -11.56 -14.59 25.67
CA VAL A 78 -11.52 -13.38 24.84
C VAL A 78 -12.69 -12.47 25.22
N THR A 79 -12.40 -11.18 25.37
CA THR A 79 -13.44 -10.16 25.58
C THR A 79 -13.32 -9.06 24.51
N ASP A 80 -14.47 -8.60 24.00
CA ASP A 80 -14.59 -7.44 23.09
C ASP A 80 -15.37 -6.34 23.81
N ASN A 81 -14.77 -5.16 23.97
CA ASN A 81 -15.31 -4.04 24.76
C ASN A 81 -15.79 -4.47 26.16
N GLY A 82 -15.06 -5.42 26.78
CA GLY A 82 -15.36 -5.96 28.10
C GLY A 82 -16.44 -7.05 28.14
N LYS A 83 -17.08 -7.38 27.02
CA LYS A 83 -18.05 -8.46 26.91
C LYS A 83 -17.35 -9.76 26.49
N PRO A 84 -17.57 -10.88 27.15
CA PRO A 84 -17.05 -12.18 26.72
C PRO A 84 -17.55 -12.52 25.31
N VAL A 85 -16.67 -13.07 24.47
CA VAL A 85 -17.01 -13.57 23.13
C VAL A 85 -16.63 -15.03 23.01
N THR A 86 -17.39 -15.79 22.23
CA THR A 86 -17.11 -17.21 21.98
C THR A 86 -16.14 -17.33 20.82
N VAL A 87 -15.00 -17.98 21.05
CA VAL A 87 -14.04 -18.32 19.98
C VAL A 87 -14.65 -19.42 19.12
N THR A 88 -14.94 -19.08 17.86
CA THR A 88 -15.55 -19.98 16.85
C THR A 88 -14.52 -20.55 15.88
N HIS A 89 -13.34 -19.97 15.83
CA HIS A 89 -12.23 -20.40 14.99
C HIS A 89 -10.92 -20.36 15.80
N PHE A 90 -10.12 -21.40 15.69
CA PHE A 90 -8.87 -21.55 16.43
C PHE A 90 -7.80 -22.20 15.56
N GLU A 91 -6.63 -21.57 15.49
CA GLU A 91 -5.45 -22.13 14.84
C GLU A 91 -4.25 -22.01 15.77
N ASN A 92 -3.36 -22.99 15.70
CA ASN A 92 -2.08 -23.02 16.39
C ASN A 92 -0.96 -23.06 15.36
N HIS A 93 -0.17 -22.00 15.28
CA HIS A 93 0.95 -21.86 14.34
C HIS A 93 2.26 -22.00 15.11
N VAL A 94 2.99 -23.09 14.87
CA VAL A 94 4.32 -23.36 15.42
C VAL A 94 5.32 -23.40 14.28
N LEU A 95 6.27 -22.46 14.30
CA LEU A 95 7.30 -22.36 13.27
C LEU A 95 8.40 -23.38 13.54
N GLY A 96 8.54 -24.37 12.67
CA GLY A 96 9.56 -25.44 12.77
C GLY A 96 9.04 -26.87 12.66
N GLY A 97 7.72 -27.07 12.60
CA GLY A 97 7.14 -28.34 12.21
C GLY A 97 6.91 -28.40 10.70
N ASP A 98 7.00 -29.58 10.09
CA ASP A 98 6.74 -29.83 8.67
C ASP A 98 5.28 -29.60 8.22
N ASP A 99 4.43 -29.14 9.13
CA ASP A 99 3.00 -28.96 8.93
C ASP A 99 2.62 -27.48 8.71
N LEU A 100 3.13 -26.89 7.63
CA LEU A 100 2.43 -25.81 6.95
C LEU A 100 1.37 -26.44 6.03
N ALA A 101 0.43 -27.20 6.59
CA ALA A 101 -0.79 -27.50 5.88
C ALA A 101 -1.48 -26.16 5.59
N PRO A 102 -1.88 -25.89 4.34
CA PRO A 102 -2.67 -24.70 4.05
C PRO A 102 -3.92 -24.78 4.90
N ALA A 103 -4.02 -23.91 5.89
CA ALA A 103 -5.23 -23.75 6.67
C ALA A 103 -6.39 -23.54 5.70
N GLY A 104 -7.58 -24.06 6.05
CA GLY A 104 -8.77 -24.10 5.24
C GLY A 104 -9.13 -22.81 4.50
N PRO A 105 -10.26 -22.72 3.80
CA PRO A 105 -10.56 -21.76 2.74
C PRO A 105 -10.57 -20.28 3.16
N PHE A 106 -10.27 -19.96 4.41
CA PHE A 106 -10.18 -18.60 4.93
C PHE A 106 -8.71 -18.20 5.16
N GLU A 107 -8.17 -17.42 4.25
CA GLU A 107 -7.19 -16.34 4.43
C GLU A 107 -6.11 -16.43 5.53
N ALA A 108 -5.70 -17.62 5.96
CA ALA A 108 -4.59 -17.81 6.90
C ALA A 108 -3.27 -17.20 6.39
N SER A 109 -3.11 -17.05 5.07
CA SER A 109 -2.00 -16.31 4.44
C SER A 109 -1.96 -14.83 4.82
N ARG A 110 -3.10 -14.22 5.18
CA ARG A 110 -3.15 -12.81 5.61
C ARG A 110 -2.66 -12.61 7.05
N LEU A 111 -2.54 -13.66 7.83
CA LEU A 111 -2.08 -13.62 9.21
C LEU A 111 -0.65 -14.12 9.40
N GLY A 112 0.09 -14.36 8.33
CA GLY A 112 1.53 -14.63 8.38
C GLY A 112 2.31 -13.61 9.21
N ARG A 113 3.54 -13.96 9.64
CA ARG A 113 4.39 -12.99 10.33
C ARG A 113 4.69 -11.82 9.42
N LYS A 114 4.59 -10.61 9.99
CA LYS A 114 4.94 -9.36 9.31
C LYS A 114 6.04 -8.68 10.08
N PHE A 115 7.11 -8.32 9.38
CA PHE A 115 8.23 -7.56 9.91
C PHE A 115 8.36 -6.24 9.19
N LEU A 116 8.49 -5.16 9.96
CA LEU A 116 8.76 -3.83 9.45
C LEU A 116 10.11 -3.37 9.99
N PHE A 117 11.14 -3.35 9.17
CA PHE A 117 12.42 -2.74 9.52
C PHE A 117 12.32 -1.24 9.38
N LEU A 118 12.55 -0.52 10.47
CA LEU A 118 12.58 0.93 10.47
C LEU A 118 13.95 1.44 10.93
N PHE A 119 14.65 2.09 10.01
CA PHE A 119 15.95 2.68 10.26
C PHE A 119 15.79 4.18 10.53
N ASP A 120 16.17 4.60 11.72
CA ASP A 120 16.15 6.00 12.12
C ASP A 120 17.50 6.66 11.84
N PHE A 121 17.57 7.46 10.78
CA PHE A 121 18.74 8.25 10.41
C PHE A 121 18.72 9.67 10.97
N ALA A 122 17.71 10.03 11.76
CA ALA A 122 17.63 11.34 12.41
C ALA A 122 18.40 11.38 13.73
N PHE A 123 18.34 10.28 14.50
CA PHE A 123 18.91 10.21 15.84
C PHE A 123 20.00 9.14 15.98
N THR A 124 20.35 8.42 14.91
CA THR A 124 21.33 7.35 14.92
C THR A 124 22.62 7.78 14.20
N ASP A 125 23.77 7.52 14.80
CA ASP A 125 25.07 7.82 14.18
C ASP A 125 25.42 6.87 13.01
N PRO A 126 26.31 7.28 12.07
CA PRO A 126 26.60 6.49 10.87
C PRO A 126 27.23 5.12 11.13
N ARG A 127 27.99 4.95 12.23
CA ARG A 127 28.60 3.64 12.57
C ARG A 127 27.53 2.68 13.06
N SER A 128 26.66 3.18 13.93
CA SER A 128 25.54 2.43 14.46
C SER A 128 24.52 2.06 13.38
N ALA A 129 24.24 2.99 12.45
CA ALA A 129 23.41 2.73 11.29
C ALA A 129 23.98 1.60 10.39
N ARG A 130 25.31 1.56 10.21
CA ARG A 130 25.97 0.47 9.45
C ARG A 130 25.81 -0.89 10.14
N LYS A 131 26.02 -0.95 11.46
CA LYS A 131 25.81 -2.17 12.23
C LYS A 131 24.36 -2.64 12.23
N ALA A 132 23.43 -1.69 12.32
CA ALA A 132 22.00 -1.98 12.21
C ALA A 132 21.66 -2.62 10.84
N ARG A 133 22.26 -2.09 9.75
CA ARG A 133 22.14 -2.68 8.43
C ARG A 133 22.65 -4.11 8.38
N GLU A 134 23.87 -4.35 8.90
CA GLU A 134 24.50 -5.68 8.93
C GLU A 134 23.65 -6.68 9.72
N ALA A 135 23.12 -6.27 10.88
CA ALA A 135 22.26 -7.10 11.70
C ALA A 135 20.91 -7.40 11.00
N ALA A 136 20.32 -6.41 10.32
CA ALA A 136 19.09 -6.61 9.56
C ALA A 136 19.30 -7.59 8.40
N LEU A 137 20.42 -7.50 7.68
CA LEU A 137 20.77 -8.45 6.62
C LEU A 137 20.88 -9.87 7.17
N GLU A 138 21.57 -10.04 8.28
CA GLU A 138 21.70 -11.35 8.94
C GLU A 138 20.33 -11.89 9.37
N PHE A 139 19.46 -11.06 9.94
CA PHE A 139 18.11 -11.49 10.31
C PHE A 139 17.29 -11.94 9.09
N ILE A 140 17.40 -11.20 7.97
CA ILE A 140 16.75 -11.58 6.71
C ILE A 140 17.26 -12.96 6.24
N ASP A 141 18.59 -13.18 6.32
CA ASP A 141 19.21 -14.38 5.82
C ASP A 141 18.98 -15.61 6.73
N THR A 142 18.73 -15.44 8.04
CA THR A 142 18.68 -16.54 9.02
C THR A 142 17.31 -16.76 9.67
N ALA A 143 16.53 -15.71 9.89
CA ALA A 143 15.32 -15.76 10.73
C ALA A 143 14.01 -15.56 9.94
N VAL A 144 14.08 -14.90 8.78
CA VAL A 144 12.93 -14.69 7.91
C VAL A 144 12.65 -15.95 7.10
N ARG A 145 11.39 -16.38 7.07
CA ARG A 145 10.95 -17.61 6.41
C ARG A 145 10.16 -17.30 5.14
N PRO A 146 10.04 -18.22 4.17
CA PRO A 146 9.42 -17.96 2.87
C PRO A 146 8.02 -17.33 2.91
N GLY A 147 7.23 -17.64 3.95
CA GLY A 147 5.88 -17.08 4.12
C GLY A 147 5.81 -15.77 4.89
N ASP A 148 6.93 -15.26 5.41
CA ASP A 148 6.97 -13.99 6.14
C ASP A 148 6.93 -12.81 5.18
N GLU A 149 6.17 -11.79 5.54
CA GLU A 149 6.13 -10.54 4.79
C GLU A 149 7.05 -9.51 5.47
N VAL A 150 7.94 -8.92 4.70
CA VAL A 150 8.92 -7.94 5.20
C VAL A 150 8.78 -6.61 4.46
N GLY A 151 8.69 -5.53 5.23
CA GLY A 151 8.73 -4.15 4.72
C GLY A 151 9.95 -3.41 5.24
N VAL A 152 10.43 -2.42 4.46
CA VAL A 152 11.62 -1.61 4.79
C VAL A 152 11.26 -0.13 4.76
N LEU A 153 11.48 0.52 5.89
CA LEU A 153 11.23 1.94 6.09
C LEU A 153 12.48 2.63 6.61
N SER A 154 12.60 3.91 6.33
CA SER A 154 13.57 4.78 7.00
C SER A 154 12.97 6.12 7.36
N TYR A 155 13.53 6.76 8.37
CA TYR A 155 13.21 8.14 8.72
C TYR A 155 14.47 8.99 8.67
N SER A 156 14.37 10.16 8.04
CA SER A 156 15.44 11.16 8.00
C SER A 156 14.88 12.57 8.10
N PRO A 157 15.65 13.55 8.60
CA PRO A 157 15.19 14.94 8.74
C PRO A 157 14.80 15.60 7.41
N SER A 158 15.53 15.27 6.33
CA SER A 158 15.34 15.89 5.01
C SER A 158 14.21 15.27 4.19
N ARG A 159 13.89 13.97 4.41
CA ARG A 159 12.92 13.22 3.59
C ARG A 159 11.70 12.73 4.39
N GLY A 160 11.73 12.89 5.71
CA GLY A 160 10.72 12.32 6.60
C GLY A 160 10.73 10.79 6.57
N LEU A 161 9.57 10.17 6.73
CA LEU A 161 9.37 8.73 6.59
C LEU A 161 9.36 8.35 5.12
N THR A 162 10.24 7.44 4.77
CA THR A 162 10.32 6.82 3.44
C THR A 162 9.99 5.35 3.55
N ILE A 163 9.03 4.87 2.77
CA ILE A 163 8.74 3.44 2.60
C ILE A 163 9.55 3.00 1.38
N HIS A 164 10.65 2.26 1.60
CA HIS A 164 11.48 1.76 0.50
C HIS A 164 10.85 0.54 -0.15
N GLU A 165 10.37 -0.41 0.66
CA GLU A 165 9.64 -1.57 0.21
C GLU A 165 8.46 -1.82 1.15
N TYR A 166 7.31 -2.16 0.57
CA TYR A 166 6.13 -2.54 1.31
C TYR A 166 6.19 -4.05 1.62
N LEU A 167 5.37 -4.51 2.53
CA LEU A 167 5.27 -5.91 2.94
C LEU A 167 5.29 -6.84 1.72
N THR A 168 6.34 -7.66 1.61
CA THR A 168 6.56 -8.59 0.50
C THR A 168 7.22 -9.87 0.98
N THR A 169 6.95 -10.97 0.30
CA THR A 169 7.64 -12.25 0.47
C THR A 169 8.89 -12.37 -0.41
N ASP A 170 9.17 -11.38 -1.26
CA ASP A 170 10.40 -11.30 -2.05
C ASP A 170 11.58 -10.80 -1.19
N HIS A 171 12.12 -11.70 -0.36
CA HIS A 171 13.19 -11.38 0.59
C HIS A 171 14.51 -11.00 -0.12
N ALA A 172 14.75 -11.49 -1.33
CA ALA A 172 15.93 -11.11 -2.11
C ALA A 172 15.91 -9.62 -2.45
N LYS A 173 14.74 -9.09 -2.78
CA LYS A 173 14.54 -7.66 -3.02
C LYS A 173 14.70 -6.83 -1.76
N VAL A 174 14.09 -7.28 -0.65
CA VAL A 174 14.26 -6.65 0.68
C VAL A 174 15.72 -6.58 1.04
N ARG A 175 16.46 -7.68 0.90
CA ARG A 175 17.90 -7.77 1.16
C ARG A 175 18.68 -6.76 0.33
N THR A 176 18.39 -6.66 -0.98
CA THR A 176 19.06 -5.72 -1.89
C THR A 176 18.88 -4.27 -1.46
N ILE A 177 17.68 -3.91 -0.99
CA ILE A 177 17.38 -2.56 -0.51
C ILE A 177 18.13 -2.26 0.78
N VAL A 178 18.09 -3.16 1.76
CA VAL A 178 18.81 -3.00 3.03
C VAL A 178 20.33 -2.94 2.82
N ASP A 179 20.87 -3.79 1.94
CA ASP A 179 22.31 -3.78 1.61
C ASP A 179 22.78 -2.46 0.97
N ALA A 180 21.87 -1.78 0.27
CA ALA A 180 22.18 -0.51 -0.37
C ALA A 180 22.26 0.68 0.60
N PHE A 181 21.72 0.57 1.81
CA PHE A 181 21.70 1.68 2.76
C PHE A 181 23.13 2.18 3.09
N GLY A 182 23.36 3.46 2.77
CA GLY A 182 24.63 4.14 3.03
C GLY A 182 25.77 3.79 2.07
N LEU A 183 25.59 2.95 1.05
CA LEU A 183 26.61 2.56 0.09
C LEU A 183 26.32 3.01 -1.34
N ARG A 184 25.07 2.97 -1.74
CA ARG A 184 24.62 3.33 -3.09
C ARG A 184 23.16 3.77 -3.09
N SER A 185 22.81 4.58 -4.05
CA SER A 185 21.41 5.00 -4.23
C SER A 185 20.62 3.86 -4.88
N VAL A 186 19.90 3.08 -4.09
CA VAL A 186 18.87 2.16 -4.59
C VAL A 186 17.52 2.71 -4.16
N VAL A 187 16.67 2.98 -5.14
CA VAL A 187 15.31 3.44 -4.89
C VAL A 187 14.40 2.21 -4.89
N GLY A 188 13.77 1.94 -3.75
CA GLY A 188 12.82 0.83 -3.62
C GLY A 188 11.53 1.10 -4.41
N ARG A 189 10.76 0.05 -4.67
CA ARG A 189 9.50 0.14 -5.42
C ARG A 189 8.49 1.05 -4.72
N ALA A 190 8.35 0.91 -3.42
CA ALA A 190 7.44 1.73 -2.63
C ALA A 190 7.89 3.20 -2.59
N GLU A 191 9.20 3.45 -2.51
CA GLU A 191 9.76 4.80 -2.58
C GLU A 191 9.46 5.47 -3.93
N SER A 192 9.63 4.76 -5.03
CA SER A 192 9.29 5.25 -6.37
C SER A 192 7.81 5.60 -6.48
N LEU A 193 6.93 4.73 -5.96
CA LEU A 193 5.48 4.94 -5.97
C LEU A 193 5.08 6.11 -5.08
N THR A 194 5.61 6.19 -3.87
CA THR A 194 5.27 7.29 -2.94
C THR A 194 5.74 8.63 -3.49
N ASN A 195 6.94 8.70 -4.05
CA ASN A 195 7.45 9.91 -4.71
C ASN A 195 6.57 10.33 -5.89
N PHE A 196 6.09 9.38 -6.69
CA PHE A 196 5.18 9.65 -7.81
C PHE A 196 3.84 10.22 -7.32
N LEU A 197 3.22 9.58 -6.34
CA LEU A 197 1.93 10.01 -5.79
C LEU A 197 2.02 11.39 -5.10
N TYR A 198 3.13 11.68 -4.43
CA TYR A 198 3.36 13.01 -3.86
C TYR A 198 3.62 14.08 -4.93
N ALA A 199 4.34 13.75 -6.01
CA ALA A 199 4.62 14.70 -7.09
C ALA A 199 3.36 15.10 -7.88
N ASP A 200 2.42 14.18 -8.04
CA ASP A 200 1.15 14.45 -8.73
C ASP A 200 0.25 15.41 -7.92
N GLU A 201 0.30 15.33 -6.58
CA GLU A 201 -0.37 16.30 -5.71
C GLU A 201 0.33 17.66 -5.65
N LEU A 202 1.66 17.72 -5.71
CA LEU A 202 2.43 18.97 -5.70
C LEU A 202 2.31 19.74 -7.03
N ARG A 203 1.95 19.10 -8.14
CA ARG A 203 1.58 19.80 -9.38
C ARG A 203 0.33 20.67 -9.25
N LEU A 204 -0.47 20.45 -8.20
CA LEU A 204 -1.61 21.28 -7.81
C LEU A 204 -1.23 22.42 -6.84
N MET A 205 -0.02 22.40 -6.28
CA MET A 205 0.52 23.40 -5.37
C MET A 205 1.91 23.83 -5.88
N ASP A 206 1.96 24.90 -6.62
CA ASP A 206 3.12 25.68 -7.08
C ASP A 206 4.50 25.01 -7.18
N ALA A 207 5.04 25.00 -8.43
CA ALA A 207 6.18 24.23 -8.91
C ALA A 207 7.56 24.91 -8.67
N THR A 208 7.87 25.46 -7.51
CA THR A 208 9.08 26.28 -7.38
C THR A 208 10.23 25.76 -6.51
N ASP A 209 10.18 24.59 -5.86
CA ASP A 209 11.28 24.23 -4.96
C ASP A 209 11.64 22.73 -4.85
N LEU A 210 11.72 21.99 -5.93
CA LEU A 210 12.09 20.56 -5.91
C LEU A 210 13.38 20.20 -6.69
N THR A 211 14.30 21.11 -6.93
CA THR A 211 15.50 20.86 -7.74
C THR A 211 16.76 20.44 -6.97
N GLN A 212 16.74 20.28 -5.67
CA GLN A 212 17.89 19.77 -4.92
C GLN A 212 17.57 18.43 -4.27
N LYS A 213 17.99 17.33 -4.90
CA LYS A 213 18.18 16.05 -4.24
C LYS A 213 19.56 16.06 -3.55
N PRO A 214 19.64 16.05 -2.21
CA PRO A 214 20.93 15.87 -1.54
C PRO A 214 21.50 14.50 -1.94
N GLY A 215 22.76 14.45 -2.31
CA GLY A 215 23.48 13.20 -2.50
C GLY A 215 23.57 12.43 -1.18
N VAL A 216 23.76 11.12 -1.27
CA VAL A 216 23.90 10.25 -0.07
C VAL A 216 25.08 10.72 0.81
N GLU A 217 26.12 11.26 0.22
CA GLU A 217 27.28 11.82 0.89
C GLU A 217 26.96 13.08 1.69
N GLU A 218 26.17 13.99 1.13
CA GLU A 218 25.67 15.20 1.79
C GLU A 218 24.72 14.88 2.96
N PHE A 219 23.96 13.78 2.85
CA PHE A 219 23.14 13.26 3.92
C PHE A 219 23.97 12.83 5.15
N TYR A 220 25.04 12.04 4.94
CA TYR A 220 25.92 11.62 6.04
C TYR A 220 26.79 12.76 6.59
N GLU A 221 27.20 13.72 5.76
CA GLU A 221 27.89 14.92 6.21
C GLU A 221 26.98 15.79 7.10
N ASN A 222 25.73 15.97 6.74
CA ASN A 222 24.77 16.72 7.54
C ASN A 222 24.46 16.00 8.86
N LEU A 223 24.39 14.66 8.84
CA LEU A 223 24.23 13.85 10.03
C LEU A 223 25.45 13.95 10.96
N ALA A 224 26.67 13.90 10.42
CA ALA A 224 27.91 14.05 11.18
C ALA A 224 28.05 15.48 11.75
N LYS A 225 27.71 16.53 10.99
CA LYS A 225 27.70 17.94 11.45
C LYS A 225 26.68 18.18 12.57
N ALA A 226 25.55 17.46 12.57
CA ALA A 226 24.53 17.56 13.61
C ALA A 226 25.02 17.02 14.97
N GLN A 227 25.97 16.05 14.98
CA GLN A 227 26.42 15.37 16.18
C GLN A 227 27.67 16.00 16.85
N THR A 228 28.43 16.84 16.14
CA THR A 228 29.73 17.35 16.63
C THR A 228 29.70 18.71 17.36
N GLY A 229 28.51 19.31 17.50
CA GLY A 229 28.38 20.65 18.10
C GLY A 229 28.07 20.66 19.60
N GLY A 230 29.09 20.63 20.44
CA GLY A 230 28.95 20.62 21.90
C GLY A 230 28.45 21.92 22.56
N VAL A 231 28.13 22.98 21.82
CA VAL A 231 27.44 24.17 22.30
C VAL A 231 26.34 24.49 21.29
N VAL A 232 25.13 24.10 21.62
CA VAL A 232 23.97 24.28 20.75
C VAL A 232 23.51 25.71 20.87
N ASP A 233 23.77 26.52 19.85
CA ASP A 233 23.12 27.79 19.64
C ASP A 233 21.59 27.63 19.64
N GLU A 234 20.84 28.57 20.22
CA GLU A 234 19.38 28.48 20.40
C GLU A 234 18.65 28.18 19.08
N GLY A 235 19.15 28.68 17.94
CA GLY A 235 18.60 28.41 16.63
C GLY A 235 18.75 26.95 16.22
N ARG A 236 19.85 26.27 16.55
CA ARG A 236 20.05 24.84 16.30
C ARG A 236 19.17 23.98 17.22
N ARG A 237 19.00 24.40 18.47
CA ARG A 237 18.12 23.72 19.42
C ARG A 237 16.68 23.69 18.93
N GLN A 238 16.17 24.82 18.43
CA GLN A 238 14.81 24.85 17.85
C GLN A 238 14.66 23.89 16.68
N GLY A 239 15.68 23.78 15.81
CA GLY A 239 15.71 22.79 14.74
C GLY A 239 15.57 21.35 15.23
N TYR A 240 16.26 20.96 16.31
CA TYR A 240 16.13 19.63 16.90
C TYR A 240 14.77 19.40 17.57
N ILE A 241 14.18 20.40 18.17
CA ILE A 241 12.83 20.35 18.74
C ILE A 241 11.81 20.10 17.64
N ASP A 242 11.91 20.84 16.53
CA ASP A 242 11.02 20.68 15.40
C ASP A 242 11.18 19.31 14.72
N GLN A 243 12.42 18.82 14.64
CA GLN A 243 12.70 17.46 14.16
C GLN A 243 12.10 16.38 15.05
N ALA A 244 12.22 16.51 16.37
CA ALA A 244 11.63 15.57 17.33
C ALA A 244 10.09 15.58 17.26
N ARG A 245 9.49 16.77 17.10
CA ARG A 245 8.05 16.92 16.88
C ARG A 245 7.60 16.23 15.57
N GLN A 246 8.30 16.51 14.48
CA GLN A 246 8.00 15.92 13.17
C GLN A 246 8.14 14.40 13.17
N PHE A 247 9.15 13.87 13.85
CA PHE A 247 9.32 12.43 14.06
C PHE A 247 8.11 11.83 14.79
N ALA A 248 7.70 12.42 15.91
CA ALA A 248 6.55 11.94 16.69
C ALA A 248 5.24 11.98 15.87
N GLN A 249 4.97 13.07 15.14
CA GLN A 249 3.81 13.19 14.25
C GLN A 249 3.84 12.12 13.14
N THR A 250 5.01 11.86 12.58
CA THR A 250 5.20 10.85 11.55
C THR A 250 4.89 9.46 12.08
N PHE A 251 5.35 9.13 13.28
CA PHE A 251 5.02 7.86 13.95
C PHE A 251 3.53 7.73 14.24
N ALA A 252 2.87 8.79 14.68
CA ALA A 252 1.42 8.80 14.87
C ALA A 252 0.67 8.52 13.55
N ASN A 253 1.08 9.16 12.45
CA ASN A 253 0.48 8.95 11.13
C ASN A 253 0.71 7.53 10.60
N LEU A 254 1.93 7.00 10.78
CA LEU A 254 2.25 5.60 10.43
C LEU A 254 1.38 4.63 11.24
N ALA A 255 1.25 4.84 12.54
CA ALA A 255 0.42 4.02 13.42
C ALA A 255 -1.06 4.03 12.98
N ARG A 256 -1.61 5.22 12.65
CA ARG A 256 -2.98 5.36 12.14
C ARG A 256 -3.20 4.56 10.87
N ALA A 257 -2.25 4.56 9.96
CA ALA A 257 -2.35 3.79 8.72
C ALA A 257 -2.18 2.29 8.96
N LEU A 258 -1.20 1.89 9.78
CA LEU A 258 -0.93 0.48 10.08
C LEU A 258 -2.08 -0.21 10.84
N ARG A 259 -2.98 0.53 11.50
CA ARG A 259 -4.15 -0.06 12.19
C ARG A 259 -5.10 -0.81 11.25
N TYR A 260 -5.11 -0.47 9.97
CA TYR A 260 -5.93 -1.12 8.94
C TYR A 260 -5.20 -2.27 8.24
N VAL A 261 -3.91 -2.47 8.50
CA VAL A 261 -3.16 -3.64 8.06
C VAL A 261 -3.47 -4.80 9.03
N PRO A 262 -4.10 -5.90 8.59
CA PRO A 262 -4.47 -7.00 9.47
C PRO A 262 -3.28 -7.68 10.10
N GLY A 263 -3.54 -8.30 11.24
CA GLY A 263 -2.55 -9.08 11.97
C GLY A 263 -1.56 -8.24 12.75
N TRP A 264 -0.61 -8.92 13.33
CA TRP A 264 0.45 -8.38 14.14
C TRP A 264 1.64 -7.98 13.27
N LYS A 265 2.08 -6.72 13.36
CA LYS A 265 3.20 -6.17 12.58
C LYS A 265 4.38 -5.94 13.50
N ASN A 266 5.36 -6.83 13.50
CA ASN A 266 6.55 -6.71 14.33
C ASN A 266 7.47 -5.63 13.77
N MET A 267 7.49 -4.44 14.39
CA MET A 267 8.38 -3.37 13.96
C MET A 267 9.72 -3.49 14.68
N ILE A 268 10.78 -3.66 13.93
CA ILE A 268 12.16 -3.65 14.42
C ILE A 268 12.72 -2.25 14.17
N LEU A 269 12.82 -1.47 15.24
CA LEU A 269 13.27 -0.08 15.21
C LEU A 269 14.75 0.00 15.58
N PHE A 270 15.58 0.42 14.64
CA PHE A 270 17.00 0.74 14.86
C PHE A 270 17.11 2.26 15.07
N SER A 271 17.33 2.68 16.33
CA SER A 271 17.35 4.12 16.68
C SER A 271 18.16 4.34 17.95
N SER A 272 18.75 5.51 18.09
CA SER A 272 19.32 5.97 19.37
C SER A 272 18.28 6.71 20.23
N GLY A 273 17.05 6.84 19.72
CA GLY A 273 15.91 7.47 20.39
C GLY A 273 15.99 9.00 20.45
N ILE A 274 14.90 9.61 20.88
CA ILE A 274 14.79 11.07 21.10
C ILE A 274 15.31 11.39 22.48
N SER A 275 16.27 12.31 22.58
CA SER A 275 16.83 12.67 23.87
C SER A 275 15.76 13.24 24.81
N ARG A 276 15.91 12.94 26.10
CA ARG A 276 14.97 13.39 27.12
C ARG A 276 14.87 14.91 27.15
N SER A 277 15.97 15.62 26.95
CA SER A 277 16.01 17.09 26.92
C SER A 277 15.17 17.69 25.78
N LEU A 278 14.96 16.98 24.67
CA LEU A 278 14.08 17.41 23.59
C LEU A 278 12.59 17.17 23.89
N ILE A 279 12.28 16.18 24.71
CA ILE A 279 10.90 15.85 25.09
C ILE A 279 10.43 16.70 26.28
N THR A 280 11.27 16.80 27.32
CA THR A 280 10.87 17.42 28.60
C THR A 280 11.45 18.83 28.82
N GLY A 281 12.35 19.31 27.96
CA GLY A 281 13.12 20.52 28.16
C GLY A 281 14.42 20.27 28.94
N GLN A 282 15.41 21.16 28.79
CA GLN A 282 16.62 21.09 29.58
C GLN A 282 16.36 21.67 30.98
N ARG A 283 16.72 20.91 32.03
CA ARG A 283 17.03 21.55 33.30
C ARG A 283 18.39 22.21 33.11
N LYS A 284 18.43 23.51 32.92
CA LYS A 284 19.68 24.25 33.12
C LYS A 284 20.10 24.00 34.59
N GLY A 285 21.31 23.48 34.76
CA GLY A 285 21.91 23.43 36.11
C GLY A 285 21.79 24.82 36.72
N LEU A 286 21.52 24.86 38.01
CA LEU A 286 21.23 26.02 38.82
C LEU A 286 22.21 27.20 38.64
N ASP A 287 22.22 27.85 37.49
CA ASP A 287 22.55 29.28 37.42
C ASP A 287 21.28 30.02 37.77
N VAL A 288 20.97 29.97 39.05
CA VAL A 288 19.86 30.73 39.65
C VAL A 288 20.30 32.19 39.65
N PRO A 289 19.71 33.06 38.79
CA PRO A 289 20.02 34.47 38.90
C PRO A 289 19.45 34.93 40.24
N ASN A 290 20.35 35.27 41.20
CA ASN A 290 20.07 36.02 42.42
C ASN A 290 18.64 35.80 43.00
N MET A 291 18.30 34.57 43.36
CA MET A 291 17.05 34.34 44.08
C MET A 291 17.20 34.83 45.52
N ASP A 292 16.36 35.75 45.87
CA ASP A 292 16.24 36.23 47.25
C ASP A 292 15.77 35.03 48.12
N ALA A 293 16.69 34.47 48.89
CA ALA A 293 16.46 33.26 49.71
C ALA A 293 15.44 33.50 50.84
N GLY A 294 14.80 34.68 50.86
CA GLY A 294 13.87 35.09 51.91
C GLY A 294 12.42 34.63 51.75
N ASN A 295 12.00 34.13 50.55
CA ASN A 295 10.61 33.72 50.34
C ASN A 295 10.51 32.39 49.59
N PRO A 296 10.32 31.23 50.26
CA PRO A 296 10.25 29.92 49.68
C PRO A 296 9.11 29.75 48.66
N ASP A 297 7.98 30.41 48.87
CA ASP A 297 6.81 30.26 47.99
C ASP A 297 7.03 31.00 46.66
N GLN A 298 7.70 32.16 46.70
CA GLN A 298 8.05 32.91 45.51
C GLN A 298 9.14 32.21 44.71
N MET A 299 10.13 31.61 45.39
CA MET A 299 11.16 30.78 44.79
C MET A 299 10.58 29.54 44.09
N MET A 300 9.60 28.86 44.71
CA MET A 300 8.91 27.70 44.07
C MET A 300 8.03 28.15 42.92
N ALA A 301 7.37 29.28 42.97
CA ALA A 301 6.58 29.82 41.88
C ALA A 301 7.46 30.24 40.69
N GLU A 302 8.62 30.84 40.91
CA GLU A 302 9.59 31.20 39.87
C GLU A 302 10.28 29.97 39.27
N LEU A 303 10.63 28.96 40.10
CA LEU A 303 11.14 27.65 39.61
C LEU A 303 10.11 26.92 38.74
N ASN A 304 8.84 26.93 39.15
CA ASN A 304 7.77 26.34 38.37
C ASN A 304 7.47 27.12 37.08
N ALA A 305 7.52 28.45 37.11
CA ALA A 305 7.37 29.27 35.92
C ALA A 305 8.55 29.12 34.95
N TYR A 306 9.76 28.98 35.47
CA TYR A 306 10.97 28.73 34.69
C TYR A 306 10.97 27.32 34.07
N ASP A 307 10.59 26.27 34.83
CA ASP A 307 10.41 24.90 34.30
C ASP A 307 9.31 24.83 33.21
N ASN A 308 8.21 25.55 33.39
CA ASN A 308 7.14 25.62 32.42
C ASN A 308 7.53 26.38 31.14
N ALA A 309 8.32 27.49 31.27
CA ALA A 309 8.79 28.24 30.11
C ALA A 309 9.85 27.49 29.27
N GLN A 310 10.57 26.54 29.87
CA GLN A 310 11.59 25.75 29.21
C GLN A 310 11.08 24.35 28.79
N SER A 311 9.88 23.95 29.19
CA SER A 311 9.31 22.66 28.82
C SER A 311 8.88 22.67 27.36
N ASN A 312 9.36 21.69 26.59
CA ASN A 312 8.91 21.43 25.21
C ASN A 312 7.53 20.75 25.22
N THR A 313 6.50 21.46 25.69
CA THR A 313 5.13 20.95 25.78
C THR A 313 4.65 20.41 24.44
N GLY A 314 5.05 21.04 23.33
CA GLY A 314 4.71 20.58 21.98
C GLY A 314 5.26 19.20 21.65
N VAL A 315 6.56 18.95 21.83
CA VAL A 315 7.17 17.62 21.56
C VAL A 315 6.58 16.56 22.46
N ARG A 316 6.43 16.87 23.75
CA ARG A 316 5.85 15.95 24.73
C ARG A 316 4.42 15.54 24.37
N THR A 317 3.59 16.49 23.93
CA THR A 317 2.21 16.23 23.51
C THR A 317 2.18 15.35 22.27
N GLU A 318 2.94 15.68 21.23
CA GLU A 318 3.03 14.90 20.00
C GLU A 318 3.57 13.49 20.24
N PHE A 319 4.59 13.36 21.09
CA PHE A 319 5.13 12.05 21.45
C PHE A 319 4.13 11.18 22.24
N SER A 320 3.39 11.80 23.17
CA SER A 320 2.33 11.10 23.91
C SER A 320 1.18 10.66 22.99
N GLU A 321 0.84 11.47 22.00
CA GLU A 321 -0.15 11.11 21.00
C GLU A 321 0.35 9.96 20.11
N ALA A 322 1.60 10.02 19.67
CA ALA A 322 2.21 8.93 18.92
C ALA A 322 2.18 7.60 19.68
N LEU A 323 2.50 7.60 20.97
CA LEU A 323 2.40 6.42 21.83
C LEU A 323 0.98 5.88 21.90
N LYS A 324 -0.03 6.75 22.04
CA LYS A 324 -1.44 6.37 22.09
C LYS A 324 -1.87 5.70 20.77
N GLU A 325 -1.49 6.27 19.62
CA GLU A 325 -1.81 5.74 18.31
C GLU A 325 -1.10 4.40 18.05
N LEU A 326 0.18 4.31 18.41
CA LEU A 326 0.98 3.09 18.28
C LEU A 326 0.40 1.93 19.10
N LYS A 327 -0.08 2.21 20.31
CA LYS A 327 -0.71 1.22 21.19
C LYS A 327 -1.91 0.53 20.54
N THR A 328 -2.64 1.23 19.70
CA THR A 328 -3.86 0.73 19.02
C THR A 328 -3.60 0.21 17.60
N SER A 329 -2.37 0.36 17.09
CA SER A 329 -2.02 -0.06 15.72
C SER A 329 -1.71 -1.56 15.58
N ASN A 330 -1.65 -2.31 16.68
CA ASN A 330 -1.20 -3.71 16.72
C ASN A 330 0.21 -3.89 16.12
N THR A 331 1.08 -2.94 16.42
CA THR A 331 2.46 -2.90 15.92
C THR A 331 3.41 -2.85 17.12
N PRO A 332 3.77 -4.00 17.71
CA PRO A 332 4.78 -4.02 18.77
C PRO A 332 6.10 -3.53 18.22
N ILE A 333 6.76 -2.65 18.95
CA ILE A 333 8.05 -2.10 18.60
C ILE A 333 9.15 -2.79 19.39
N TYR A 334 10.01 -3.50 18.67
CA TYR A 334 11.25 -4.05 19.18
C TYR A 334 12.34 -2.99 18.96
N ALA A 335 12.58 -2.19 19.98
CA ALA A 335 13.51 -1.06 19.89
C ALA A 335 14.93 -1.51 20.18
N ILE A 336 15.78 -1.47 19.19
CA ILE A 336 17.22 -1.75 19.28
C ILE A 336 17.94 -0.42 19.47
N ASP A 337 18.50 -0.21 20.65
CA ASP A 337 19.26 0.99 20.99
C ASP A 337 20.60 1.01 20.24
N CYS A 338 20.70 1.90 19.30
CA CYS A 338 21.88 2.09 18.47
C CYS A 338 22.84 3.17 18.99
N ALA A 339 22.60 3.73 20.20
CA ALA A 339 23.52 4.70 20.77
C ALA A 339 24.92 4.09 20.96
N ALA A 340 25.97 4.80 20.54
CA ALA A 340 27.34 4.40 20.82
C ALA A 340 27.57 4.35 22.34
N PRO A 341 28.32 3.35 22.87
CA PRO A 341 28.73 3.38 24.25
C PRO A 341 29.45 4.69 24.54
N LEU A 342 29.09 5.38 25.61
CA LEU A 342 29.81 6.55 26.08
C LEU A 342 31.28 6.12 26.29
N GLY A 343 32.21 6.76 25.58
CA GLY A 343 33.65 6.42 25.69
C GLY A 343 34.16 6.77 27.08
N GLU A 344 35.24 6.09 27.51
CA GLU A 344 35.91 6.43 28.78
C GLU A 344 36.34 7.91 28.90
N SER A 345 36.51 8.58 27.75
CA SER A 345 36.82 10.02 27.72
C SER A 345 35.64 10.88 28.19
N ASP A 346 34.39 10.39 28.06
CA ASP A 346 33.20 11.09 28.54
C ASP A 346 33.00 10.87 30.05
N ILE A 347 33.50 9.76 30.60
CA ILE A 347 33.47 9.45 32.03
C ILE A 347 34.46 10.35 32.80
N ASN A 348 35.58 10.75 32.18
CA ASN A 348 36.62 11.59 32.78
C ASN A 348 36.40 13.09 32.55
N ASN A 349 35.32 13.49 31.88
CA ASN A 349 34.96 14.90 31.77
C ASN A 349 34.48 15.42 33.13
N PRO A 350 35.19 16.31 33.81
CA PRO A 350 34.83 16.81 35.13
C PRO A 350 33.50 17.59 35.14
N TYR A 351 32.95 17.92 33.95
CA TYR A 351 31.62 18.52 33.77
C TYR A 351 30.57 17.47 33.32
N GLY A 352 30.95 16.23 33.04
CA GLY A 352 30.08 15.12 32.68
C GLY A 352 29.51 14.43 33.91
N THR A 353 28.66 15.09 34.65
CA THR A 353 27.88 14.41 35.69
C THR A 353 27.01 13.36 35.02
N SER A 354 26.82 12.22 35.70
CA SER A 354 25.90 11.12 35.27
C SER A 354 24.48 11.60 34.90
N VAL A 355 24.12 12.79 35.33
CA VAL A 355 22.87 13.50 35.03
C VAL A 355 22.89 14.05 33.60
N GLY A 356 24.00 14.67 33.13
CA GLY A 356 24.09 15.20 31.77
C GLY A 356 24.07 14.10 30.71
N ALA A 357 24.73 12.96 30.95
CA ALA A 357 24.69 11.81 30.05
C ALA A 357 23.26 11.21 29.94
N ARG A 358 22.47 11.24 31.00
CA ARG A 358 21.08 10.78 31.03
C ARG A 358 20.13 11.72 30.28
N GLU A 359 20.40 13.02 30.29
CA GLU A 359 19.58 14.03 29.61
C GLU A 359 19.75 14.01 28.09
N VAL A 360 20.93 13.60 27.62
CA VAL A 360 21.25 13.50 26.19
C VAL A 360 20.81 12.14 25.62
N SER A 361 20.64 11.11 26.46
CA SER A 361 20.24 9.77 26.01
C SER A 361 18.80 9.71 25.52
N GLY A 362 18.59 9.06 24.36
CA GLY A 362 17.27 8.74 23.82
C GLY A 362 16.61 7.49 24.41
N LYS A 363 17.31 6.78 25.30
CA LYS A 363 16.91 5.51 25.89
C LYS A 363 15.47 5.49 26.46
N ASP A 364 15.09 6.53 27.19
CA ASP A 364 13.77 6.62 27.82
C ASP A 364 12.64 6.62 26.78
N SER A 365 12.85 7.26 25.64
CA SER A 365 11.88 7.28 24.52
C SER A 365 11.72 5.88 23.89
N LEU A 366 12.82 5.14 23.73
CA LEU A 366 12.81 3.78 23.19
C LEU A 366 12.12 2.79 24.15
N ILE A 367 12.38 2.92 25.46
CA ILE A 367 11.71 2.12 26.48
C ILE A 367 10.19 2.36 26.46
N GLN A 368 9.77 3.63 26.34
CA GLN A 368 8.36 3.98 26.24
C GLN A 368 7.72 3.45 24.94
N LEU A 369 8.37 3.63 23.79
CA LEU A 369 7.88 3.08 22.52
C LEU A 369 7.69 1.57 22.59
N ALA A 370 8.68 0.85 23.07
CA ALA A 370 8.61 -0.60 23.22
C ALA A 370 7.54 -1.02 24.23
N GLY A 371 7.54 -0.42 25.43
CA GLY A 371 6.65 -0.80 26.52
C GLY A 371 5.17 -0.55 26.23
N GLU A 372 4.82 0.63 25.65
CA GLU A 372 3.44 0.98 25.33
C GLU A 372 2.86 0.19 24.15
N THR A 373 3.71 -0.32 23.26
CA THR A 373 3.27 -1.11 22.09
C THR A 373 3.23 -2.61 22.34
N GLY A 374 3.73 -3.08 23.50
CA GLY A 374 3.82 -4.50 23.81
C GLY A 374 5.03 -5.20 23.21
N GLY A 375 5.98 -4.45 22.66
CA GLY A 375 7.28 -4.95 22.23
C GLY A 375 8.32 -4.99 23.33
N ARG A 376 9.60 -4.87 22.97
CA ARG A 376 10.73 -4.97 23.89
C ARG A 376 11.84 -3.98 23.54
N TYR A 377 12.47 -3.39 24.56
CA TYR A 377 13.67 -2.58 24.44
C TYR A 377 14.90 -3.46 24.65
N PHE A 378 15.87 -3.31 23.74
CA PHE A 378 17.18 -3.93 23.83
C PHE A 378 18.23 -2.83 24.06
N SER A 379 18.88 -2.89 25.23
CA SER A 379 19.89 -1.91 25.61
C SER A 379 21.08 -1.98 24.65
N ASN A 380 21.77 -0.85 24.52
CA ASN A 380 23.02 -0.69 23.76
C ASN A 380 23.90 -1.92 23.79
N THR A 381 23.67 -2.83 22.87
CA THR A 381 24.47 -4.02 22.68
C THR A 381 25.25 -3.85 21.40
N MET A 382 26.56 -4.07 21.45
CA MET A 382 27.39 -4.19 20.25
C MET A 382 26.97 -5.42 19.43
N ASP A 383 26.12 -6.27 20.00
CA ASP A 383 25.60 -7.51 19.41
C ASP A 383 24.09 -7.43 19.21
N TYR A 384 23.67 -6.88 18.09
CA TYR A 384 22.26 -6.82 17.68
C TYR A 384 21.69 -8.21 17.35
N LYS A 385 22.56 -9.22 17.12
CA LYS A 385 22.16 -10.60 16.78
C LYS A 385 21.34 -11.23 17.89
N ASN A 386 21.79 -11.10 19.15
CA ASN A 386 21.04 -11.63 20.30
C ASN A 386 19.66 -10.96 20.45
N ALA A 387 19.57 -9.64 20.18
CA ALA A 387 18.30 -8.94 20.21
C ALA A 387 17.34 -9.47 19.13
N LEU A 388 17.85 -9.69 17.93
CA LEU A 388 17.05 -10.21 16.81
C LEU A 388 16.68 -11.69 16.98
N ALA A 389 17.56 -12.51 17.55
CA ALA A 389 17.26 -13.90 17.92
C ALA A 389 16.14 -13.98 18.98
N GLU A 390 16.09 -13.01 19.89
CA GLU A 390 14.99 -12.96 20.87
C GLU A 390 13.67 -12.53 20.22
N VAL A 391 13.69 -11.63 19.23
CA VAL A 391 12.51 -11.28 18.41
C VAL A 391 12.01 -12.53 17.68
N GLU A 392 12.90 -13.27 17.04
CA GLU A 392 12.54 -14.53 16.37
C GLU A 392 11.89 -15.52 17.33
N ASN A 393 12.51 -15.73 18.51
CA ASN A 393 11.99 -16.65 19.50
C ASN A 393 10.57 -16.27 19.96
N VAL A 394 10.31 -15.01 20.28
CA VAL A 394 8.98 -14.55 20.71
C VAL A 394 7.94 -14.70 19.60
N THR A 395 8.34 -14.53 18.34
CA THR A 395 7.45 -14.59 17.18
C THR A 395 7.36 -15.99 16.54
N SER A 396 8.05 -17.00 17.10
CA SER A 396 8.15 -18.35 16.52
C SER A 396 6.89 -19.20 16.66
N ALA A 397 5.97 -18.85 17.54
CA ALA A 397 4.69 -19.52 17.67
C ALA A 397 3.59 -18.54 18.06
N PHE A 398 2.41 -18.68 17.47
CA PHE A 398 1.25 -17.86 17.78
C PHE A 398 -0.05 -18.62 17.56
N TYR A 399 -1.09 -18.12 18.21
CA TYR A 399 -2.45 -18.62 18.09
C TYR A 399 -3.33 -17.60 17.36
N VAL A 400 -4.24 -18.10 16.53
CA VAL A 400 -5.28 -17.29 15.90
C VAL A 400 -6.62 -17.64 16.54
N LEU A 401 -7.27 -16.63 17.12
CA LEU A 401 -8.56 -16.75 17.78
C LEU A 401 -9.59 -15.98 16.95
N GLY A 402 -10.57 -16.68 16.39
CA GLY A 402 -11.61 -16.06 15.57
C GLY A 402 -12.97 -16.04 16.28
N TYR A 403 -13.69 -14.92 16.15
CA TYR A 403 -15.07 -14.77 16.61
C TYR A 403 -15.86 -13.85 15.68
N THR A 404 -17.18 -13.96 15.69
CA THR A 404 -18.06 -13.19 14.81
C THR A 404 -18.67 -12.00 15.54
N VAL A 405 -18.76 -10.85 14.83
CA VAL A 405 -19.44 -9.62 15.31
C VAL A 405 -20.33 -9.08 14.21
N PRO A 406 -21.37 -8.28 14.53
CA PRO A 406 -22.09 -7.54 13.54
C PRO A 406 -21.15 -6.63 12.73
N ALA A 407 -21.26 -6.62 11.41
CA ALA A 407 -20.44 -5.76 10.57
C ALA A 407 -20.86 -4.29 10.76
N ALA A 408 -19.88 -3.43 11.03
CA ALA A 408 -20.07 -1.99 11.15
C ALA A 408 -18.99 -1.23 10.34
N TRP A 409 -19.36 -0.08 9.78
CA TRP A 409 -18.50 0.80 8.96
C TRP A 409 -18.43 2.19 9.59
N ASP A 410 -18.10 2.24 10.86
CA ASP A 410 -18.09 3.48 11.66
C ASP A 410 -16.69 3.93 12.07
N GLY A 411 -15.65 3.15 11.74
CA GLY A 411 -14.28 3.43 12.14
C GLY A 411 -14.05 3.34 13.65
N ALA A 412 -14.99 2.80 14.42
CA ALA A 412 -14.89 2.71 15.87
C ALA A 412 -13.81 1.71 16.30
N PHE A 413 -13.14 2.03 17.41
CA PHE A 413 -12.17 1.14 18.04
C PHE A 413 -12.85 0.17 18.99
N HIS A 414 -12.59 -1.11 18.81
CA HIS A 414 -13.02 -2.20 19.68
C HIS A 414 -11.83 -2.71 20.50
N LYS A 415 -11.93 -2.61 21.83
CA LYS A 415 -10.89 -3.06 22.74
C LYS A 415 -10.99 -4.56 22.97
N ILE A 416 -9.93 -5.29 22.64
CA ILE A 416 -9.80 -6.73 22.90
C ILE A 416 -8.95 -6.98 24.14
N LYS A 417 -9.29 -8.02 24.89
CA LYS A 417 -8.44 -8.57 25.93
C LYS A 417 -8.47 -10.09 25.82
N VAL A 418 -7.30 -10.68 25.73
CA VAL A 418 -7.10 -12.13 25.74
C VAL A 418 -6.45 -12.54 27.05
N LYS A 419 -6.97 -13.58 27.67
CA LYS A 419 -6.38 -14.23 28.83
C LYS A 419 -6.15 -15.70 28.52
N VAL A 420 -5.19 -16.31 29.19
CA VAL A 420 -4.89 -17.74 29.13
C VAL A 420 -5.02 -18.34 30.54
N ALA A 421 -5.72 -19.47 30.64
CA ALA A 421 -5.97 -20.15 31.89
C ALA A 421 -4.71 -20.78 32.52
N ARG A 422 -3.62 -20.98 31.72
CA ARG A 422 -2.38 -21.62 32.18
C ARG A 422 -1.58 -20.71 33.11
N PRO A 423 -1.36 -21.12 34.39
CA PRO A 423 -0.58 -20.34 35.36
C PRO A 423 0.86 -20.09 34.88
N GLY A 424 1.37 -18.89 35.09
CA GLY A 424 2.75 -18.52 34.74
C GLY A 424 3.00 -18.21 33.29
N SER A 425 1.96 -18.25 32.46
CA SER A 425 2.05 -17.78 31.08
C SER A 425 1.86 -16.27 30.98
N LYS A 426 2.54 -15.66 30.04
CA LYS A 426 2.38 -14.25 29.64
C LYS A 426 1.81 -14.20 28.23
N VAL A 427 0.70 -13.47 28.06
CA VAL A 427 0.01 -13.32 26.78
C VAL A 427 0.32 -11.96 26.19
N PHE A 428 0.71 -11.96 24.93
CA PHE A 428 0.83 -10.77 24.10
C PHE A 428 -0.20 -10.89 22.98
N SER A 429 -1.16 -10.01 22.94
CA SER A 429 -2.23 -10.02 21.95
C SER A 429 -2.54 -8.63 21.45
N GLN A 430 -3.25 -8.55 20.34
CA GLN A 430 -3.79 -7.30 19.85
C GLN A 430 -4.60 -6.59 20.94
N ASN A 431 -4.37 -5.28 21.09
CA ASN A 431 -5.13 -4.45 22.04
C ASN A 431 -6.56 -4.18 21.57
N GLY A 432 -6.83 -4.39 20.28
CA GLY A 432 -8.13 -4.17 19.68
C GLY A 432 -8.07 -4.16 18.17
N TYR A 433 -9.16 -3.76 17.55
CA TYR A 433 -9.27 -3.51 16.12
C TYR A 433 -10.13 -2.28 15.85
N TYR A 434 -9.98 -1.72 14.67
CA TYR A 434 -10.88 -0.69 14.16
C TYR A 434 -11.88 -1.31 13.19
N ASN A 435 -13.12 -0.91 13.29
CA ASN A 435 -14.07 -1.18 12.21
C ASN A 435 -13.62 -0.47 10.93
N PRO A 436 -13.93 -1.02 9.75
CA PRO A 436 -13.74 -0.28 8.50
C PRO A 436 -14.42 1.09 8.56
N LYS A 437 -13.86 2.06 7.86
CA LYS A 437 -14.47 3.38 7.66
C LYS A 437 -14.59 3.67 6.16
N PRO A 438 -15.51 4.56 5.75
CA PRO A 438 -15.63 4.96 4.36
C PRO A 438 -14.32 5.54 3.82
N PHE A 439 -13.97 5.23 2.59
CA PHE A 439 -12.74 5.71 1.93
C PHE A 439 -12.63 7.24 1.91
N SER A 440 -13.76 7.95 1.84
CA SER A 440 -13.81 9.41 1.92
C SER A 440 -13.24 9.98 3.22
N GLN A 441 -13.18 9.18 4.29
CA GLN A 441 -12.61 9.55 5.59
C GLN A 441 -11.14 9.15 5.74
N TYR A 442 -10.53 8.53 4.71
CA TYR A 442 -9.11 8.19 4.75
C TYR A 442 -8.27 9.47 4.72
N SER A 443 -7.29 9.55 5.61
CA SER A 443 -6.24 10.56 5.54
C SER A 443 -5.38 10.36 4.28
N ARG A 444 -4.60 11.36 3.94
CA ARG A 444 -3.65 11.28 2.82
C ARG A 444 -2.70 10.08 2.94
N PHE A 445 -2.15 9.87 4.13
CA PHE A 445 -1.21 8.77 4.36
C PHE A 445 -1.89 7.39 4.32
N GLU A 446 -3.12 7.27 4.79
CA GLU A 446 -3.89 6.03 4.67
C GLU A 446 -4.20 5.66 3.21
N ARG A 447 -4.53 6.65 2.37
CA ARG A 447 -4.72 6.45 0.91
C ARG A 447 -3.42 6.04 0.24
N LEU A 448 -2.30 6.68 0.61
CA LEU A 448 -0.98 6.33 0.11
C LEU A 448 -0.62 4.89 0.46
N LEU A 449 -0.81 4.48 1.71
CA LEU A 449 -0.51 3.11 2.16
C LEU A 449 -1.43 2.09 1.47
N GLN A 450 -2.71 2.40 1.28
CA GLN A 450 -3.63 1.54 0.54
C GLN A 450 -3.20 1.38 -0.93
N MET A 451 -2.84 2.48 -1.61
CA MET A 451 -2.34 2.40 -2.99
C MET A 451 -1.03 1.60 -3.05
N THR A 452 -0.15 1.77 -2.07
CA THR A 452 1.11 1.01 -1.97
C THR A 452 0.83 -0.48 -1.78
N ASP A 453 -0.13 -0.83 -0.93
CA ASP A 453 -0.58 -2.22 -0.73
C ASP A 453 -1.14 -2.82 -2.02
N LEU A 454 -2.05 -2.11 -2.71
CA LEU A 454 -2.61 -2.54 -3.98
C LEU A 454 -1.57 -2.75 -5.07
N ALA A 455 -0.58 -1.86 -5.11
CA ALA A 455 0.44 -1.84 -6.15
C ALA A 455 1.54 -2.89 -5.91
N LEU A 456 1.93 -3.14 -4.67
CA LEU A 456 3.14 -3.88 -4.36
C LEU A 456 2.89 -5.20 -3.63
N SER A 457 1.82 -5.33 -2.83
CA SER A 457 1.52 -6.58 -2.14
C SER A 457 1.09 -7.67 -3.11
N ASP A 458 1.55 -8.90 -2.87
CA ASP A 458 1.09 -10.08 -3.62
C ASP A 458 -0.34 -10.47 -3.21
N ASN A 459 -0.68 -10.23 -1.93
CA ASN A 459 -2.01 -10.42 -1.36
C ASN A 459 -2.51 -9.10 -0.77
N PRO A 460 -2.99 -8.14 -1.57
CA PRO A 460 -3.42 -6.85 -1.06
C PRO A 460 -4.59 -6.99 -0.09
N LEU A 461 -4.52 -6.17 0.96
CA LEU A 461 -5.50 -6.15 2.03
C LEU A 461 -6.73 -5.30 1.69
N ALA A 462 -6.56 -4.37 0.76
CA ALA A 462 -7.67 -3.58 0.27
C ALA A 462 -8.63 -4.49 -0.50
N GLU A 463 -9.87 -4.51 -0.08
CA GLU A 463 -10.92 -5.22 -0.77
C GLU A 463 -11.18 -4.57 -2.14
N LEU A 464 -10.40 -4.97 -3.13
CA LEU A 464 -10.73 -4.73 -4.51
C LEU A 464 -11.45 -5.97 -5.02
N PRO A 465 -12.77 -5.94 -5.15
CA PRO A 465 -13.55 -7.12 -5.46
C PRO A 465 -13.37 -7.60 -6.90
N ALA A 466 -12.63 -6.88 -7.74
CA ALA A 466 -12.53 -7.16 -9.15
C ALA A 466 -11.09 -7.36 -9.61
N GLU A 467 -10.87 -8.42 -10.38
CA GLU A 467 -9.69 -8.60 -11.18
C GLU A 467 -9.83 -7.84 -12.50
N ALA A 468 -8.73 -7.26 -12.97
CA ALA A 468 -8.62 -6.65 -14.28
C ALA A 468 -7.64 -7.47 -15.12
N PRO A 469 -8.11 -8.43 -15.93
CA PRO A 469 -7.23 -9.20 -16.81
C PRO A 469 -6.31 -8.26 -17.59
N THR A 470 -5.01 -8.42 -17.39
CA THR A 470 -3.99 -7.49 -17.89
C THR A 470 -3.06 -8.20 -18.86
N ALA A 471 -2.77 -7.56 -19.97
CA ALA A 471 -1.81 -8.02 -20.95
C ALA A 471 -0.80 -6.89 -21.28
N ALA A 472 0.37 -7.29 -21.75
CA ALA A 472 1.42 -6.39 -22.19
C ALA A 472 2.02 -6.86 -23.50
N LEU A 473 2.13 -5.95 -24.48
CA LEU A 473 2.69 -6.21 -25.79
C LEU A 473 3.92 -5.31 -26.00
N PRO A 474 5.11 -5.88 -26.28
CA PRO A 474 6.26 -5.09 -26.70
C PRO A 474 6.02 -4.60 -28.14
N VAL A 475 6.15 -3.31 -28.35
CA VAL A 475 5.95 -2.67 -29.66
C VAL A 475 7.04 -1.64 -29.95
N LEU A 476 7.23 -1.31 -31.22
CA LEU A 476 8.09 -0.20 -31.63
C LEU A 476 7.25 1.06 -31.91
N VAL A 477 7.47 2.12 -31.15
CA VAL A 477 6.84 3.42 -31.39
C VAL A 477 7.91 4.41 -31.78
N GLY A 478 7.85 4.93 -33.04
CA GLY A 478 8.88 5.83 -33.55
C GLY A 478 10.29 5.23 -33.59
N GLY A 479 10.42 3.90 -33.71
CA GLY A 479 11.69 3.20 -33.71
C GLY A 479 12.24 2.86 -32.31
N TRP A 480 11.55 3.27 -31.25
CA TRP A 480 11.95 3.00 -29.85
C TRP A 480 11.11 1.90 -29.22
N PRO A 481 11.73 0.98 -28.44
CA PRO A 481 10.99 -0.05 -27.74
C PRO A 481 10.01 0.54 -26.73
N HIS A 482 8.79 0.04 -26.73
CA HIS A 482 7.73 0.37 -25.79
C HIS A 482 7.04 -0.92 -25.35
N ALA A 483 6.39 -0.88 -24.21
CA ALA A 483 5.36 -1.83 -23.85
C ALA A 483 3.99 -1.13 -23.88
N VAL A 484 3.04 -1.74 -24.59
CA VAL A 484 1.62 -1.38 -24.48
C VAL A 484 0.99 -2.31 -23.48
N VAL A 485 0.66 -1.77 -22.32
CA VAL A 485 0.01 -2.51 -21.21
C VAL A 485 -1.44 -2.11 -21.17
N TYR A 486 -2.33 -3.08 -21.17
CA TYR A 486 -3.77 -2.84 -21.09
C TYR A 486 -4.48 -3.82 -20.20
N ALA A 487 -5.56 -3.36 -19.58
CA ALA A 487 -6.43 -4.19 -18.76
C ALA A 487 -7.89 -4.00 -19.15
N GLY A 488 -8.62 -5.10 -19.24
CA GLY A 488 -10.04 -5.13 -19.55
C GLY A 488 -10.88 -5.25 -18.29
N LEU A 489 -11.89 -4.41 -18.18
CA LEU A 489 -12.94 -4.47 -17.17
C LEU A 489 -14.26 -4.79 -17.89
N ASP A 490 -14.91 -5.88 -17.52
CA ASP A 490 -16.26 -6.14 -18.04
C ASP A 490 -17.23 -5.03 -17.66
N ALA A 491 -18.35 -4.91 -18.37
CA ALA A 491 -19.29 -3.83 -18.18
C ALA A 491 -19.86 -3.70 -16.74
N ALA A 492 -19.96 -4.82 -16.00
CA ALA A 492 -20.46 -4.79 -14.62
C ALA A 492 -19.39 -4.24 -13.67
N THR A 493 -18.17 -4.71 -13.80
CA THR A 493 -17.00 -4.22 -13.07
C THR A 493 -16.73 -2.76 -13.38
N ALA A 494 -16.74 -2.37 -14.64
CA ALA A 494 -16.53 -0.99 -15.07
C ALA A 494 -17.57 -0.05 -14.40
N ARG A 495 -18.86 -0.38 -14.41
CA ARG A 495 -19.89 0.40 -13.73
C ARG A 495 -19.68 0.50 -12.23
N SER A 496 -19.24 -0.60 -11.58
CA SER A 496 -19.07 -0.63 -10.13
C SER A 496 -17.83 0.13 -9.66
N VAL A 497 -16.78 0.16 -10.49
CA VAL A 497 -15.46 0.72 -10.17
C VAL A 497 -15.34 2.16 -10.66
N VAL A 498 -15.63 2.43 -11.93
CA VAL A 498 -15.30 3.72 -12.55
C VAL A 498 -16.11 4.87 -11.96
N GLY A 499 -17.45 4.74 -11.89
CA GLY A 499 -18.30 5.82 -11.40
C GLY A 499 -17.97 7.16 -12.09
N SER A 500 -17.95 8.25 -11.31
CA SER A 500 -17.65 9.59 -11.81
C SER A 500 -16.18 10.01 -11.71
N ARG A 501 -15.36 9.27 -10.96
CA ARG A 501 -13.96 9.66 -10.64
C ARG A 501 -13.07 8.43 -10.51
N ALA A 502 -12.65 7.87 -11.62
CA ALA A 502 -11.67 6.79 -11.61
C ALA A 502 -10.35 7.23 -12.20
N GLU A 503 -9.28 6.66 -11.68
CA GLU A 503 -7.91 6.81 -12.18
C GLU A 503 -7.32 5.44 -12.44
N ALA A 504 -6.57 5.34 -13.52
CA ALA A 504 -5.76 4.18 -13.82
C ALA A 504 -4.30 4.47 -13.48
N TYR A 505 -3.66 3.49 -12.84
CA TYR A 505 -2.24 3.52 -12.47
C TYR A 505 -1.54 2.32 -13.06
N LEU A 506 -0.40 2.54 -13.65
CA LEU A 506 0.49 1.49 -14.14
C LEU A 506 1.84 1.59 -13.43
N LEU A 507 2.27 0.50 -12.84
CA LEU A 507 3.63 0.32 -12.33
C LEU A 507 4.30 -0.77 -13.15
N VAL A 508 5.52 -0.49 -13.64
CA VAL A 508 6.35 -1.45 -14.36
C VAL A 508 7.69 -1.54 -13.64
N TYR A 509 8.13 -2.75 -13.32
CA TYR A 509 9.44 -2.98 -12.70
C TYR A 509 10.31 -3.86 -13.57
N ASP A 510 11.59 -3.49 -13.64
CA ASP A 510 12.65 -4.33 -14.17
C ASP A 510 13.03 -5.37 -13.11
N GLU A 511 12.97 -6.64 -13.44
CA GLU A 511 13.32 -7.75 -12.54
C GLU A 511 14.78 -7.73 -12.07
N GLY A 512 15.70 -7.17 -12.89
CA GLY A 512 17.13 -7.18 -12.61
C GLY A 512 17.69 -5.94 -11.92
N GLN A 513 17.05 -4.77 -12.07
CA GLN A 513 17.63 -3.48 -11.64
C GLN A 513 16.75 -2.71 -10.63
N GLY A 514 15.57 -3.22 -10.30
CA GLY A 514 14.64 -2.54 -9.40
C GLY A 514 14.12 -1.19 -9.90
N ARG A 515 14.39 -0.83 -11.15
CA ARG A 515 13.91 0.41 -11.75
C ARG A 515 12.44 0.26 -12.10
N SER A 516 11.66 1.26 -11.75
CA SER A 516 10.23 1.29 -12.03
C SER A 516 9.87 2.48 -12.92
N ALA A 517 8.94 2.25 -13.84
CA ALA A 517 8.23 3.30 -14.52
C ALA A 517 6.80 3.34 -13.98
N ILE A 518 6.33 4.53 -13.64
CA ILE A 518 4.99 4.74 -13.10
C ILE A 518 4.27 5.74 -13.98
N LYS A 519 3.03 5.42 -14.33
CA LYS A 519 2.14 6.27 -15.13
C LYS A 519 0.76 6.27 -14.50
N SER A 520 0.02 7.36 -14.67
CA SER A 520 -1.39 7.45 -14.31
C SER A 520 -2.14 8.32 -15.30
N PHE A 521 -3.44 8.09 -15.41
CA PHE A 521 -4.37 8.99 -16.08
C PHE A 521 -5.77 8.86 -15.49
N ARG A 522 -6.58 9.90 -15.65
CA ARG A 522 -7.99 9.88 -15.26
C ARG A 522 -8.83 9.19 -16.34
N ILE A 523 -9.62 8.22 -15.91
CA ILE A 523 -10.60 7.59 -16.80
C ILE A 523 -11.81 8.53 -16.90
N ARG A 524 -12.14 8.92 -18.11
CA ARG A 524 -13.38 9.63 -18.39
C ARG A 524 -14.50 8.61 -18.50
N PRO A 525 -15.57 8.70 -17.70
CA PRO A 525 -16.69 7.80 -17.84
C PRO A 525 -17.23 7.92 -19.27
N PRO A 526 -17.49 6.82 -19.96
CA PRO A 526 -18.19 6.88 -21.24
C PRO A 526 -19.61 7.44 -20.99
N GLU A 527 -20.08 8.29 -21.89
CA GLU A 527 -21.44 8.86 -21.85
C GLU A 527 -22.53 7.77 -21.84
N ALA A 528 -22.19 6.55 -22.27
CA ALA A 528 -23.02 5.35 -22.14
C ALA A 528 -22.17 4.21 -21.58
N ALA A 529 -22.22 4.00 -20.25
CA ALA A 529 -21.53 2.91 -19.56
C ALA A 529 -22.18 1.52 -19.83
N SER A 530 -22.35 1.15 -21.10
CA SER A 530 -23.03 -0.09 -21.49
C SER A 530 -22.09 -1.23 -21.86
N GLY A 531 -20.80 -0.96 -22.05
CA GLY A 531 -19.81 -1.92 -22.54
C GLY A 531 -18.59 -2.11 -21.64
N ASP A 532 -17.69 -2.96 -22.10
CA ASP A 532 -16.40 -3.22 -21.45
C ASP A 532 -15.49 -1.97 -21.54
N LEU A 533 -14.65 -1.79 -20.54
CA LEU A 533 -13.68 -0.68 -20.49
C LEU A 533 -12.25 -1.23 -20.53
N TYR A 534 -11.43 -0.67 -21.39
CA TYR A 534 -10.01 -1.00 -21.47
C TYR A 534 -9.17 0.22 -21.05
N ALA A 535 -8.37 0.04 -19.99
CA ALA A 535 -7.36 1.02 -19.58
C ALA A 535 -6.04 0.69 -20.30
N VAL A 536 -5.47 1.67 -21.02
CA VAL A 536 -4.33 1.44 -21.92
C VAL A 536 -3.18 2.39 -21.59
N PHE A 537 -1.97 1.84 -21.50
CA PHE A 537 -0.73 2.58 -21.28
C PHE A 537 0.31 2.22 -22.34
N ALA A 538 0.95 3.21 -22.92
CA ALA A 538 2.16 3.03 -23.71
C ALA A 538 3.36 3.59 -22.92
N VAL A 539 4.35 2.73 -22.65
CA VAL A 539 5.51 3.07 -21.81
C VAL A 539 6.80 2.77 -22.55
N PRO A 540 7.70 3.75 -22.74
CA PRO A 540 9.02 3.50 -23.30
C PRO A 540 9.85 2.68 -22.31
N LEU A 541 10.41 1.55 -22.74
CA LEU A 541 11.21 0.65 -21.94
C LEU A 541 12.42 0.17 -22.73
N ASN A 542 13.54 -0.02 -22.03
CA ASN A 542 14.70 -0.69 -22.61
C ASN A 542 14.44 -2.19 -22.77
N PRO A 543 15.19 -2.89 -23.65
CA PRO A 543 15.13 -4.35 -23.70
C PRO A 543 15.42 -4.98 -22.34
N GLY A 544 14.57 -5.92 -21.90
CA GLY A 544 14.65 -6.53 -20.57
C GLY A 544 13.42 -7.34 -20.20
N ARG A 545 13.44 -7.93 -19.01
CA ARG A 545 12.31 -8.64 -18.39
C ARG A 545 11.62 -7.70 -17.41
N TYR A 546 10.29 -7.66 -17.49
CA TYR A 546 9.49 -6.75 -16.70
C TYR A 546 8.28 -7.44 -16.11
N THR A 547 7.89 -7.01 -14.93
CA THR A 547 6.57 -7.23 -14.37
C THR A 547 5.82 -5.91 -14.27
N CYS A 548 4.52 -5.93 -14.45
CA CYS A 548 3.69 -4.74 -14.27
C CYS A 548 2.47 -5.04 -13.41
N ARG A 549 1.96 -3.99 -12.78
CA ARG A 549 0.66 -3.96 -12.12
C ARG A 549 -0.14 -2.78 -12.60
N LEU A 550 -1.36 -3.06 -13.01
CA LEU A 550 -2.32 -2.07 -13.45
C LEU A 550 -3.47 -2.03 -12.44
N ILE A 551 -3.77 -0.84 -11.95
CA ILE A 551 -4.81 -0.60 -10.95
C ILE A 551 -5.77 0.42 -11.54
N VAL A 552 -7.06 0.12 -11.51
CA VAL A 552 -8.12 1.10 -11.78
C VAL A 552 -8.84 1.34 -10.47
N GLN A 553 -8.83 2.57 -9.96
CA GLN A 553 -9.44 2.90 -8.67
C GLN A 553 -10.35 4.13 -8.78
N ASN A 554 -11.52 4.03 -8.16
CA ASN A 554 -12.40 5.17 -7.95
C ASN A 554 -11.87 6.00 -6.76
N THR A 555 -11.43 7.21 -7.03
CA THR A 555 -10.81 8.10 -6.03
C THR A 555 -11.78 8.66 -4.99
N ALA A 556 -13.09 8.49 -5.19
CA ALA A 556 -14.11 8.88 -4.23
C ALA A 556 -14.51 7.74 -3.29
N THR A 557 -14.63 6.52 -3.81
CA THR A 557 -15.13 5.35 -3.06
C THR A 557 -14.05 4.38 -2.63
N GLY A 558 -12.85 4.45 -3.23
CA GLY A 558 -11.77 3.49 -3.02
C GLY A 558 -11.98 2.13 -3.71
N ARG A 559 -13.13 1.90 -4.35
CA ARG A 559 -13.39 0.67 -5.11
C ARG A 559 -12.48 0.61 -6.33
N GLY A 560 -12.07 -0.58 -6.71
CA GLY A 560 -11.13 -0.71 -7.81
C GLY A 560 -11.05 -2.12 -8.36
N ALA A 561 -10.23 -2.27 -9.39
CA ALA A 561 -9.82 -3.52 -9.98
C ALA A 561 -8.31 -3.51 -10.18
N ARG A 562 -7.69 -4.67 -10.10
CA ARG A 562 -6.25 -4.86 -10.19
C ARG A 562 -5.94 -5.98 -11.16
N GLY A 563 -4.87 -5.79 -11.93
CA GLY A 563 -4.30 -6.83 -12.77
C GLY A 563 -2.78 -6.79 -12.78
N GLN A 564 -2.18 -7.86 -13.25
CA GLN A 564 -0.74 -8.00 -13.36
C GLN A 564 -0.37 -8.77 -14.62
N ALA A 565 0.82 -8.47 -15.17
CA ALA A 565 1.40 -9.23 -16.26
C ALA A 565 2.93 -9.22 -16.16
N ALA A 566 3.56 -10.31 -16.62
CA ALA A 566 4.99 -10.39 -16.83
C ALA A 566 5.25 -10.42 -18.35
N PHE A 567 6.28 -9.72 -18.81
CA PHE A 567 6.58 -9.64 -20.24
C PHE A 567 8.06 -9.36 -20.49
N VAL A 568 8.47 -9.58 -21.74
CA VAL A 568 9.84 -9.33 -22.20
C VAL A 568 9.80 -8.30 -23.30
N VAL A 569 10.58 -7.23 -23.16
CA VAL A 569 10.85 -6.29 -24.25
C VAL A 569 12.09 -6.80 -25.00
N PRO A 570 11.94 -7.25 -26.24
CA PRO A 570 13.04 -7.79 -27.02
C PRO A 570 14.00 -6.67 -27.47
N LYS A 571 15.25 -7.03 -27.75
CA LYS A 571 16.18 -6.13 -28.47
C LYS A 571 15.62 -5.92 -29.88
N PRO A 572 15.57 -4.66 -30.39
CA PRO A 572 15.16 -4.40 -31.75
C PRO A 572 16.01 -5.21 -32.74
N ALA A 573 15.35 -5.98 -33.61
CA ALA A 573 16.05 -6.70 -34.67
C ALA A 573 16.42 -5.71 -35.81
N ALA A 574 17.61 -5.87 -36.38
CA ALA A 574 18.04 -5.12 -37.56
C ALA A 574 17.43 -5.71 -38.83
N ALA A 575 16.15 -5.96 -38.88
CA ALA A 575 15.46 -6.55 -40.02
C ALA A 575 14.78 -5.49 -40.89
N PRO A 576 14.67 -5.69 -42.20
CA PRO A 576 14.00 -4.76 -43.11
C PRO A 576 12.49 -4.62 -42.85
N LEU A 577 11.89 -5.58 -42.17
CA LEU A 577 10.52 -5.58 -41.66
C LEU A 577 10.52 -5.98 -40.21
N ALA A 578 9.97 -5.14 -39.34
CA ALA A 578 9.69 -5.52 -37.96
C ALA A 578 8.17 -5.72 -37.79
N LEU A 579 7.76 -6.91 -37.37
CA LEU A 579 6.41 -7.18 -36.89
C LEU A 579 6.37 -7.03 -35.39
N ASP A 580 5.39 -6.25 -34.92
CA ASP A 580 5.05 -6.27 -33.50
C ASP A 580 4.20 -7.52 -33.16
N PRO A 581 4.23 -8.02 -31.94
CA PRO A 581 3.35 -9.11 -31.52
C PRO A 581 1.89 -8.80 -31.86
N PRO A 582 1.13 -9.78 -32.40
CA PRO A 582 -0.26 -9.56 -32.79
C PRO A 582 -1.14 -9.34 -31.55
N LEU A 583 -2.01 -8.34 -31.62
CA LEU A 583 -3.06 -8.10 -30.64
C LEU A 583 -4.31 -8.92 -31.03
N LEU A 584 -4.69 -9.87 -30.19
CA LEU A 584 -5.91 -10.65 -30.43
C LEU A 584 -7.15 -9.79 -30.13
N LEU A 585 -8.13 -9.89 -31.01
CA LEU A 585 -9.36 -9.13 -30.98
C LEU A 585 -10.58 -10.06 -31.05
N ASP A 586 -11.63 -9.66 -30.35
CA ASP A 586 -12.95 -10.27 -30.44
C ASP A 586 -13.92 -9.33 -31.17
N GLU A 587 -14.85 -9.88 -31.94
CA GLU A 587 -15.95 -9.12 -32.55
C GLU A 587 -16.98 -8.76 -31.48
N ARG A 588 -16.80 -7.60 -30.87
CA ARG A 588 -17.71 -7.03 -29.88
C ARG A 588 -18.01 -5.57 -30.15
N THR A 589 -19.24 -5.19 -29.89
CA THR A 589 -19.67 -3.79 -29.95
C THR A 589 -19.76 -3.20 -28.54
N GLY A 590 -19.55 -1.89 -28.44
CA GLY A 590 -19.76 -1.15 -27.20
C GLY A 590 -18.59 -1.12 -26.23
N ALA A 591 -17.41 -1.63 -26.59
CA ALA A 591 -16.19 -1.48 -25.80
C ALA A 591 -15.65 -0.03 -25.88
N THR A 592 -15.13 0.45 -24.75
CA THR A 592 -14.52 1.78 -24.64
C THR A 592 -13.04 1.63 -24.26
N GLU A 593 -12.17 2.34 -24.98
CA GLU A 593 -10.76 2.42 -24.64
C GLU A 593 -10.43 3.76 -23.98
N SER A 594 -9.66 3.74 -22.91
CA SER A 594 -9.21 4.92 -22.20
C SER A 594 -7.70 4.89 -22.06
N GLY A 595 -7.03 5.95 -22.47
CA GLY A 595 -5.60 6.14 -22.36
C GLY A 595 -5.26 7.55 -21.90
N ALA A 596 -3.98 7.86 -21.77
CA ALA A 596 -3.52 9.19 -21.38
C ALA A 596 -3.99 10.28 -22.38
N ASP A 597 -4.03 9.93 -23.67
CA ASP A 597 -4.54 10.75 -24.78
C ASP A 597 -5.17 9.86 -25.86
N ALA A 598 -5.75 10.48 -26.88
CA ALA A 598 -6.43 9.78 -27.98
C ALA A 598 -5.49 8.90 -28.83
N ASN A 599 -4.18 9.18 -28.86
CA ASN A 599 -3.19 8.40 -29.61
C ASN A 599 -2.62 7.24 -28.80
N SER A 600 -2.93 7.16 -27.51
CA SER A 600 -2.46 6.13 -26.57
C SER A 600 -3.45 4.98 -26.40
N THR A 601 -4.51 4.90 -27.22
CA THR A 601 -5.47 3.79 -27.24
C THR A 601 -4.95 2.63 -28.09
N LEU A 602 -5.44 1.40 -27.83
CA LEU A 602 -5.06 0.22 -28.62
C LEU A 602 -5.50 0.36 -30.06
N SER A 603 -6.71 0.85 -30.30
CA SER A 603 -7.25 1.09 -31.65
C SER A 603 -6.43 2.10 -32.45
N ALA A 604 -5.93 3.16 -31.80
CA ALA A 604 -5.03 4.12 -32.44
C ALA A 604 -3.64 3.50 -32.74
N LEU A 605 -3.12 2.69 -31.84
CA LEU A 605 -1.80 2.06 -31.96
C LEU A 605 -1.79 0.91 -32.98
N PHE A 606 -2.86 0.12 -33.07
CA PHE A 606 -2.95 -1.08 -33.91
C PHE A 606 -3.85 -0.92 -35.15
N GLY A 607 -4.57 0.18 -35.28
CA GLY A 607 -5.32 0.54 -36.50
C GLY A 607 -6.62 -0.22 -36.74
N TYR A 608 -7.22 -0.83 -35.74
CA TYR A 608 -8.53 -1.48 -35.85
C TYR A 608 -9.67 -0.52 -35.52
N ASP A 609 -10.89 -0.93 -35.85
CA ASP A 609 -12.11 -0.16 -35.55
C ASP A 609 -12.66 -0.55 -34.16
N PRO A 610 -12.60 0.32 -33.14
CA PRO A 610 -13.06 -0.01 -31.79
C PRO A 610 -14.59 -0.17 -31.68
N LEU A 611 -15.34 0.20 -32.72
CA LEU A 611 -16.78 -0.05 -32.78
C LEU A 611 -17.13 -1.49 -33.19
N LYS A 612 -16.16 -2.21 -33.78
CA LYS A 612 -16.34 -3.57 -34.27
C LYS A 612 -15.58 -4.59 -33.45
N TYR A 613 -14.43 -4.19 -32.91
CA TYR A 613 -13.51 -5.07 -32.24
C TYR A 613 -13.14 -4.58 -30.86
N ALA A 614 -12.99 -5.53 -29.93
CA ALA A 614 -12.45 -5.27 -28.61
C ALA A 614 -11.20 -6.14 -28.38
N PRO A 615 -10.18 -5.64 -27.65
CA PRO A 615 -9.01 -6.42 -27.31
C PRO A 615 -9.38 -7.65 -26.48
N TRP A 616 -8.78 -8.78 -26.79
CA TRP A 616 -8.96 -9.96 -25.97
C TRP A 616 -8.10 -9.86 -24.71
N THR A 617 -8.72 -10.09 -23.56
CA THR A 617 -8.04 -10.19 -22.25
C THR A 617 -8.51 -11.45 -21.54
N GLY A 618 -7.58 -12.31 -21.14
CA GLY A 618 -7.90 -13.59 -20.51
C GLY A 618 -7.93 -14.80 -21.45
N PRO A 619 -8.33 -15.98 -20.97
CA PRO A 619 -8.32 -17.21 -21.78
C PRO A 619 -9.41 -17.21 -22.85
N LEU A 620 -9.07 -17.71 -24.03
CA LEU A 620 -10.02 -17.97 -25.11
C LEU A 620 -10.88 -19.22 -24.76
N PRO A 621 -12.16 -19.23 -25.13
CA PRO A 621 -12.97 -20.46 -25.03
C PRO A 621 -12.51 -21.54 -26.01
N ALA A 622 -12.54 -22.81 -25.59
CA ALA A 622 -12.23 -23.94 -26.45
C ALA A 622 -13.25 -24.13 -27.59
N GLY A 623 -12.84 -24.87 -28.62
CA GLY A 623 -13.66 -25.23 -29.78
C GLY A 623 -13.35 -24.45 -31.04
N PRO A 624 -14.07 -24.68 -32.15
CA PRO A 624 -13.88 -23.99 -33.41
C PRO A 624 -14.24 -22.51 -33.25
N ARG A 625 -13.35 -21.62 -33.73
CA ARG A 625 -13.53 -20.18 -33.54
C ARG A 625 -12.86 -19.35 -34.60
N ARG A 626 -13.49 -18.23 -34.93
CA ARG A 626 -12.84 -17.11 -35.63
C ARG A 626 -12.37 -16.09 -34.62
N VAL A 627 -11.11 -15.72 -34.70
CA VAL A 627 -10.47 -14.69 -33.87
C VAL A 627 -9.81 -13.69 -34.82
N HIS A 628 -9.86 -12.42 -34.51
CA HIS A 628 -9.16 -11.41 -35.27
C HIS A 628 -7.82 -11.09 -34.60
N ALA A 629 -6.82 -10.73 -35.40
CA ALA A 629 -5.53 -10.27 -34.92
C ALA A 629 -5.20 -8.93 -35.58
N ALA A 630 -4.94 -7.89 -34.76
CA ALA A 630 -4.38 -6.66 -35.27
C ALA A 630 -2.85 -6.77 -35.31
N VAL A 631 -2.28 -6.62 -36.49
CA VAL A 631 -0.86 -6.78 -36.77
C VAL A 631 -0.28 -5.43 -37.22
N ARG A 632 0.84 -5.03 -36.62
CA ARG A 632 1.60 -3.83 -36.99
C ARG A 632 2.90 -4.23 -37.66
N CYS A 633 3.11 -3.71 -38.85
CA CYS A 633 4.32 -3.96 -39.65
C CYS A 633 5.04 -2.64 -39.88
N ALA A 634 6.28 -2.53 -39.42
CA ALA A 634 7.14 -1.41 -39.80
C ALA A 634 7.73 -1.68 -41.17
N LEU A 635 7.49 -0.77 -42.12
CA LEU A 635 7.89 -0.88 -43.54
C LEU A 635 8.53 0.42 -44.05
N THR A 636 9.51 0.29 -44.90
CA THR A 636 10.05 1.42 -45.68
C THR A 636 9.04 1.97 -46.67
N THR A 637 8.18 1.11 -47.21
CA THR A 637 7.08 1.44 -48.15
C THR A 637 5.78 0.87 -47.57
N PRO A 638 5.02 1.66 -46.79
CA PRO A 638 3.82 1.16 -46.07
C PRO A 638 2.65 0.78 -46.99
N GLU A 639 2.70 1.12 -48.26
CA GLU A 639 1.74 0.73 -49.31
C GLU A 639 1.94 -0.72 -49.78
N THR A 640 3.07 -1.37 -49.45
CA THR A 640 3.35 -2.74 -49.87
C THR A 640 2.24 -3.68 -49.35
N GLU A 641 1.65 -4.42 -50.24
CA GLU A 641 0.69 -5.47 -49.87
C GLU A 641 1.40 -6.61 -49.15
N LEU A 642 0.77 -7.12 -48.12
CA LEU A 642 1.28 -8.25 -47.33
C LEU A 642 0.23 -9.37 -47.29
N ALA A 643 0.68 -10.59 -47.51
CA ALA A 643 -0.07 -11.79 -47.18
C ALA A 643 0.40 -12.33 -45.83
N PHE A 644 -0.51 -12.96 -45.09
CA PHE A 644 -0.21 -13.52 -43.78
C PHE A 644 -0.46 -15.04 -43.78
N ALA A 645 0.45 -15.77 -43.17
CA ALA A 645 0.28 -17.14 -42.77
C ALA A 645 0.30 -17.24 -41.24
N ALA A 646 -0.50 -18.12 -40.67
CA ALA A 646 -0.55 -18.28 -39.22
C ALA A 646 -0.41 -19.75 -38.83
N VAL A 647 0.30 -19.97 -37.73
CA VAL A 647 0.52 -21.32 -37.17
C VAL A 647 0.25 -21.25 -35.66
N ASP A 648 -0.62 -22.10 -35.19
CA ASP A 648 -0.83 -22.31 -33.75
C ASP A 648 0.03 -23.47 -33.26
N THR A 649 0.68 -23.31 -32.13
CA THR A 649 1.53 -24.33 -31.51
C THR A 649 1.05 -24.62 -30.09
N VAL A 650 0.74 -25.87 -29.83
CA VAL A 650 0.31 -26.42 -28.54
C VAL A 650 1.14 -27.65 -28.23
N ASP A 651 1.81 -27.67 -27.10
CA ASP A 651 2.67 -28.80 -26.66
C ASP A 651 3.64 -29.29 -27.75
N GLY A 652 4.19 -28.35 -28.53
CA GLY A 652 5.08 -28.65 -29.67
C GLY A 652 4.40 -29.07 -30.96
N THR A 653 3.10 -29.28 -30.94
CA THR A 653 2.32 -29.62 -32.17
C THR A 653 1.96 -28.31 -32.90
N ARG A 654 2.32 -28.23 -34.18
CA ARG A 654 2.06 -27.08 -35.03
C ARG A 654 0.85 -27.35 -35.92
N THR A 655 -0.11 -26.45 -35.92
CA THR A 655 -1.32 -26.50 -36.76
C THR A 655 -1.43 -25.21 -37.56
N GLU A 656 -1.55 -25.34 -38.89
CA GLU A 656 -1.80 -24.15 -39.73
C GLU A 656 -3.18 -23.60 -39.47
N VAL A 657 -3.26 -22.28 -39.35
CA VAL A 657 -4.50 -21.53 -39.14
C VAL A 657 -4.75 -20.66 -40.38
N PRO A 658 -5.86 -20.88 -41.08
CA PRO A 658 -6.23 -20.02 -42.21
C PRO A 658 -6.29 -18.55 -41.78
N ALA A 659 -5.57 -17.68 -42.51
CA ALA A 659 -5.44 -16.29 -42.22
C ALA A 659 -5.90 -15.43 -43.41
N THR A 660 -6.84 -14.51 -43.19
CA THR A 660 -7.38 -13.63 -44.23
C THR A 660 -7.32 -12.16 -43.80
N VAL A 661 -6.78 -11.28 -44.65
CA VAL A 661 -6.74 -9.84 -44.35
C VAL A 661 -8.14 -9.26 -44.52
N VAL A 662 -8.68 -8.71 -43.42
CA VAL A 662 -10.00 -8.05 -43.38
C VAL A 662 -9.88 -6.55 -43.65
N SER A 663 -8.84 -5.92 -43.13
CA SER A 663 -8.55 -4.52 -43.36
C SER A 663 -7.07 -4.22 -43.32
N ALA A 664 -6.62 -3.25 -44.08
CA ALA A 664 -5.25 -2.76 -44.07
C ALA A 664 -5.23 -1.24 -44.20
N ARG A 665 -4.41 -0.60 -43.34
CA ARG A 665 -4.26 0.89 -43.32
C ARG A 665 -2.78 1.23 -43.28
N PRO A 666 -2.27 2.02 -44.25
CA PRO A 666 -0.95 2.61 -44.16
C PRO A 666 -0.96 3.82 -43.20
N ALA A 667 0.09 3.95 -42.38
CA ALA A 667 0.27 5.10 -41.51
C ALA A 667 1.77 5.42 -41.38
N ARG A 668 2.24 6.47 -42.07
CA ARG A 668 3.66 6.87 -42.15
C ARG A 668 4.55 5.69 -42.60
N ASN A 669 5.34 5.10 -41.69
CA ASN A 669 6.23 3.97 -41.91
C ASN A 669 5.67 2.64 -41.33
N LEU A 670 4.36 2.59 -41.10
CA LEU A 670 3.66 1.43 -40.59
C LEU A 670 2.56 0.99 -41.54
N ARG A 671 2.37 -0.32 -41.65
CA ARG A 671 1.16 -0.91 -42.19
C ARG A 671 0.45 -1.67 -41.04
N MET A 672 -0.79 -1.30 -40.80
CA MET A 672 -1.63 -1.88 -39.78
C MET A 672 -2.70 -2.73 -40.44
N CYS A 673 -2.76 -4.00 -40.13
CA CYS A 673 -3.69 -4.96 -40.74
C CYS A 673 -4.54 -5.63 -39.67
N VAL A 674 -5.82 -5.88 -39.96
CA VAL A 674 -6.66 -6.78 -39.20
C VAL A 674 -6.77 -8.05 -40.01
N VAL A 675 -6.38 -9.18 -39.41
CA VAL A 675 -6.35 -10.50 -39.99
C VAL A 675 -7.35 -11.40 -39.27
N GLU A 676 -8.27 -12.02 -40.01
CA GLU A 676 -9.17 -13.07 -39.49
C GLU A 676 -8.40 -14.38 -39.46
N LEU A 677 -8.46 -15.06 -38.33
CA LEU A 677 -7.86 -16.36 -38.06
C LEU A 677 -8.96 -17.38 -37.79
N ALA A 678 -9.03 -18.43 -38.60
CA ALA A 678 -10.05 -19.47 -38.49
C ALA A 678 -9.49 -20.73 -37.83
N PHE A 679 -9.62 -20.82 -36.50
CA PHE A 679 -9.22 -22.04 -35.76
C PHE A 679 -10.25 -23.15 -35.96
N GLY A 680 -9.80 -24.30 -36.41
CA GLY A 680 -10.66 -25.50 -36.57
C GLY A 680 -11.09 -26.10 -35.25
N ALA A 681 -10.18 -26.16 -34.28
CA ALA A 681 -10.47 -26.55 -32.90
C ALA A 681 -9.36 -25.96 -31.99
N LEU A 682 -9.75 -25.21 -30.99
CA LEU A 682 -8.85 -24.77 -29.90
C LEU A 682 -9.00 -25.74 -28.74
N ALA A 683 -7.92 -26.45 -28.39
CA ALA A 683 -7.87 -27.33 -27.22
C ALA A 683 -7.57 -26.50 -25.96
N PRO A 684 -8.05 -26.88 -24.76
CA PRO A 684 -7.62 -26.26 -23.53
C PRO A 684 -6.11 -26.36 -23.34
N GLY A 685 -5.47 -25.25 -22.92
CA GLY A 685 -4.03 -25.22 -22.68
C GLY A 685 -3.37 -23.89 -23.05
N ALA A 686 -2.04 -23.90 -23.06
CA ALA A 686 -1.24 -22.75 -23.47
C ALA A 686 -0.92 -22.85 -24.97
N HIS A 687 -1.25 -21.80 -25.70
CA HIS A 687 -1.06 -21.70 -27.16
C HIS A 687 -0.02 -20.64 -27.49
N THR A 688 0.69 -20.84 -28.58
CA THR A 688 1.57 -19.83 -29.21
C THR A 688 1.18 -19.68 -30.68
N LEU A 689 0.58 -18.53 -31.00
CA LEU A 689 0.26 -18.13 -32.35
C LEU A 689 1.49 -17.46 -32.97
N THR A 690 1.96 -17.99 -34.10
CA THR A 690 2.99 -17.36 -34.94
C THR A 690 2.32 -16.80 -36.18
N ILE A 691 2.50 -15.52 -36.48
CA ILE A 691 2.05 -14.86 -37.70
C ILE A 691 3.27 -14.50 -38.55
N GLU A 692 3.29 -14.96 -39.78
CA GLU A 692 4.30 -14.66 -40.78
C GLU A 692 3.74 -13.66 -41.80
N ALA A 693 4.48 -12.60 -42.10
CA ALA A 693 4.15 -11.67 -43.16
C ALA A 693 5.02 -11.95 -44.38
N ARG A 694 4.39 -12.09 -45.54
CA ARG A 694 5.03 -12.34 -46.86
C ARG A 694 4.67 -11.23 -47.81
N ASP A 695 5.62 -10.91 -48.68
CA ASP A 695 5.37 -9.97 -49.80
C ASP A 695 4.61 -10.68 -50.96
N PRO A 696 4.20 -9.96 -51.99
CA PRO A 696 3.53 -10.52 -53.15
C PRO A 696 4.35 -11.56 -53.93
N SER A 697 5.69 -11.55 -53.76
CA SER A 697 6.56 -12.61 -54.33
C SER A 697 6.59 -13.91 -53.49
N GLY A 698 5.92 -13.94 -52.34
CA GLY A 698 5.93 -15.04 -51.40
C GLY A 698 7.14 -15.08 -50.46
N THR A 699 8.02 -14.08 -50.54
CA THR A 699 9.21 -14.01 -49.68
C THR A 699 8.81 -13.63 -48.26
N LEU A 700 9.30 -14.40 -47.25
CA LEU A 700 9.11 -14.07 -45.82
C LEU A 700 9.78 -12.74 -45.50
N ARG A 701 9.03 -11.81 -44.95
CA ARG A 701 9.50 -10.50 -44.57
C ARG A 701 9.66 -10.34 -43.06
N GLY A 702 8.90 -11.08 -42.27
CA GLY A 702 9.00 -11.10 -40.83
C GLY A 702 7.99 -12.06 -40.18
N GLU A 703 8.24 -12.34 -38.92
CA GLU A 703 7.35 -13.15 -38.09
C GLU A 703 7.17 -12.52 -36.69
N ALA A 704 6.04 -12.76 -36.08
CA ALA A 704 5.77 -12.36 -34.70
C ALA A 704 4.90 -13.39 -34.00
N THR A 705 5.04 -13.49 -32.70
CA THR A 705 4.33 -14.45 -31.87
C THR A 705 3.47 -13.78 -30.79
N ALA A 706 2.34 -14.40 -30.48
CA ALA A 706 1.54 -14.08 -29.30
C ALA A 706 1.20 -15.36 -28.55
N SER A 707 1.36 -15.35 -27.24
CA SER A 707 0.95 -16.45 -26.37
C SER A 707 -0.41 -16.16 -25.76
N PHE A 708 -1.29 -17.15 -25.70
CA PHE A 708 -2.60 -17.05 -25.09
C PHE A 708 -3.01 -18.39 -24.45
N ALA A 709 -3.93 -18.34 -23.50
CA ALA A 709 -4.49 -19.54 -22.89
C ALA A 709 -5.86 -19.85 -23.49
N VAL A 710 -6.21 -21.13 -23.53
CA VAL A 710 -7.53 -21.63 -23.91
C VAL A 710 -8.13 -22.41 -22.74
N ARG A 711 -9.41 -22.14 -22.43
CA ARG A 711 -10.14 -22.77 -21.34
C ARG A 711 -11.32 -23.59 -21.84
#